data_85ef2eb826c28a087a1a3f07fe352095
#
_entry.id   85ef2eb826c28a087a1a3f07fe352095
#
_cell.length_a   1.000
_cell.length_b   1.000
_cell.length_c   1.000
_cell.angle_alpha   90.00
_cell.angle_beta   90.00
_cell.angle_gamma   90.00
#
_symmetry.space_group_name_H-M   'P 1'
#
loop_
_entity.id
_entity.type
_entity.pdbx_description
1 polymer ?
#
loop_
_entity_poly.entity_id
_entity_poly.type
_entity_poly.pdbx_seq_one_letter_code
_entity_poly.pdbx_strand_id
1 'polypeptide(L)'
;MKRLSVILLSFLLYLPLCAQFKGTVYVDTNQSGTFDKGDKPLAGVMVTDGMNVVKTDKKGRFSLSGFKKTRFISITTPAGFETQQFYLPVKEDRKSYDFIVTESERTKTREHSFIQITDTEVTGGVGRWVTDLQQYIKNEQPAFLIHTGDICYEPGLTVHNQIVNAQTMDCPVYYCIGNHDLVKGNYGEELYESIYGPTWYSFDVGNVHYVVTPIDRGDNPTDYTQRDVYNWLKNDLALMKKDQALVLFNHDLFTPGDNFVFKTNKKDILDLRTFNTKAQIYGHMHYNYVRNQKGIYTICTGTLDKGGIDHSPSSFRDIKIDANDHLTSQLRYTFIEPQIAIVSPMKNQAAPIHPETGYQLPVSVNTYNSQAKTSSVSYLLSNPEDNREIAKGNLSPLTDWNWSGNIQIPANENGKKLNLTVTSSFNDGKEATATSQFLYQKDFKSTAITGKDWNTLLQNASHSGGINDSQIKLPLQLQWTANTGSNIFMASPLIVGQKVFIATTDDNTSLNTYICAFDFHSGKQLWKFRTENSVKNTIACENEIVVAQDASCNLYALDAASGKPLWQQYINLKNYPYLTEGLTIDKGIVYAGIGAGLSAYDLKTGKVIWTNTDWKQREGSTTTLTIAGDVLISGTQWGGLYGNDIRTGKQLWKLSDNGLGNRGASPVYRDGKLWIISSKSFFLIEPQTGKVLQQKELSANLDVTSTPLVTEHEIIFGSADRGIFALDKPTLFIKWRAETLPSLVYTAPYSSTPQAAVETSPVSSQGIVYIGASDGYLYAIDQSTGIIKDKLYFGAPVFSTVAVSGNRMIVCDFAGNVYCLSSKAAEE
;
A
#
# COMPACT_ATOMS: atom_id res chain seq x y z
N MET A 1 48.40 -64.54 -53.21
CA MET A 1 48.87 -63.80 -52.01
C MET A 1 48.06 -62.54 -51.83
N LYS A 2 47.08 -62.60 -50.95
CA LYS A 2 46.19 -61.45 -50.61
C LYS A 2 46.77 -60.78 -49.35
N ARG A 3 47.16 -59.49 -49.46
CA ARG A 3 47.57 -58.67 -48.30
C ARG A 3 46.32 -58.15 -47.62
N LEU A 4 46.14 -58.50 -46.34
CA LEU A 4 45.10 -57.98 -45.44
C LEU A 4 45.70 -56.69 -44.78
N SER A 5 45.14 -55.55 -45.11
CA SER A 5 45.51 -54.28 -44.43
C SER A 5 44.58 -54.13 -43.23
N VAL A 6 45.08 -54.15 -42.00
CA VAL A 6 44.37 -53.87 -40.74
C VAL A 6 44.43 -52.36 -40.54
N ILE A 7 43.24 -51.73 -40.63
CA ILE A 7 43.08 -50.31 -40.26
C ILE A 7 42.76 -50.31 -38.77
N LEU A 8 43.68 -49.81 -37.95
CA LEU A 8 43.47 -49.51 -36.54
C LEU A 8 42.71 -48.20 -36.42
N LEU A 9 41.44 -48.28 -36.09
CA LEU A 9 40.58 -47.10 -35.81
C LEU A 9 40.79 -46.71 -34.35
N SER A 10 41.62 -45.71 -34.07
CA SER A 10 41.74 -45.09 -32.73
C SER A 10 40.56 -44.23 -32.46
N PHE A 11 39.62 -44.72 -31.67
CA PHE A 11 38.57 -43.92 -31.04
C PHE A 11 39.21 -43.06 -29.95
N LEU A 12 39.48 -41.78 -30.25
CA LEU A 12 39.70 -40.74 -29.25
C LEU A 12 38.36 -40.46 -28.59
N LEU A 13 38.14 -41.00 -27.39
CA LEU A 13 37.09 -40.59 -26.48
C LEU A 13 37.37 -39.11 -26.10
N TYR A 14 36.69 -38.20 -26.77
CA TYR A 14 36.52 -36.85 -26.26
C TYR A 14 35.61 -36.94 -25.03
N LEU A 15 36.20 -37.15 -23.86
CA LEU A 15 35.52 -36.79 -22.61
C LEU A 15 35.45 -35.25 -22.60
N PRO A 16 34.26 -34.64 -22.53
CA PRO A 16 34.20 -33.21 -22.29
C PRO A 16 34.86 -32.98 -20.93
N LEU A 17 35.95 -32.26 -20.89
CA LEU A 17 36.52 -31.72 -19.66
C LEU A 17 35.43 -30.77 -19.11
N CYS A 18 34.53 -31.27 -18.25
CA CYS A 18 33.71 -30.39 -17.44
C CYS A 18 34.65 -29.55 -16.59
N ALA A 19 34.61 -28.25 -16.78
CA ALA A 19 35.37 -27.33 -15.95
C ALA A 19 35.01 -27.62 -14.49
N GLN A 20 35.99 -27.92 -13.65
CA GLN A 20 35.76 -28.18 -12.23
C GLN A 20 36.08 -26.92 -11.46
N PHE A 21 35.05 -26.33 -10.84
CA PHE A 21 35.18 -25.19 -9.94
C PHE A 21 35.43 -25.69 -8.53
N LYS A 22 36.48 -25.19 -7.87
CA LYS A 22 36.85 -25.56 -6.51
C LYS A 22 37.25 -24.35 -5.71
N GLY A 23 37.15 -24.44 -4.41
CA GLY A 23 37.52 -23.37 -3.48
C GLY A 23 37.29 -23.75 -2.04
N THR A 24 37.46 -22.77 -1.16
CA THR A 24 37.34 -22.93 0.29
C THR A 24 36.46 -21.80 0.83
N VAL A 25 35.58 -22.12 1.82
CA VAL A 25 34.86 -21.13 2.61
C VAL A 25 35.45 -21.12 4.02
N TYR A 26 35.80 -19.92 4.51
CA TYR A 26 36.51 -19.79 5.78
C TYR A 26 36.22 -18.45 6.47
N VAL A 27 36.45 -18.44 7.80
CA VAL A 27 36.48 -17.20 8.59
C VAL A 27 37.93 -16.72 8.59
N ASP A 28 38.16 -15.54 8.03
CA ASP A 28 39.46 -14.86 8.03
C ASP A 28 39.68 -14.19 9.40
N THR A 29 40.43 -14.88 10.25
CA THR A 29 40.60 -14.45 11.65
C THR A 29 41.67 -13.39 11.83
N ASN A 30 42.59 -13.26 10.88
CA ASN A 30 43.70 -12.30 10.91
C ASN A 30 43.56 -11.14 9.93
N GLN A 31 42.46 -11.13 9.14
CA GLN A 31 42.15 -10.11 8.15
C GLN A 31 43.22 -10.01 7.02
N SER A 32 43.85 -11.14 6.69
CA SER A 32 44.86 -11.20 5.63
C SER A 32 44.29 -11.15 4.21
N GLY A 33 43.00 -11.46 4.05
CA GLY A 33 42.31 -11.55 2.76
C GLY A 33 42.63 -12.84 1.97
N THR A 34 43.37 -13.77 2.57
CA THR A 34 43.75 -15.05 1.95
C THR A 34 43.70 -16.18 2.97
N PHE A 35 43.32 -17.40 2.55
CA PHE A 35 43.27 -18.55 3.47
C PHE A 35 44.65 -18.94 3.91
N ASP A 36 44.95 -18.78 5.21
CA ASP A 36 46.23 -19.06 5.82
C ASP A 36 46.18 -19.74 7.20
N LYS A 37 47.33 -19.83 7.88
CA LYS A 37 47.44 -20.50 9.17
C LYS A 37 46.79 -19.62 10.29
N GLY A 38 45.71 -20.08 10.79
CA GLY A 38 44.91 -19.39 11.84
C GLY A 38 43.46 -19.21 11.43
N ASP A 39 43.17 -19.25 10.15
CA ASP A 39 41.82 -19.18 9.65
C ASP A 39 40.99 -20.42 9.97
N LYS A 40 39.70 -20.22 10.14
CA LYS A 40 38.77 -21.28 10.48
C LYS A 40 37.99 -21.72 9.25
N PRO A 41 38.27 -22.92 8.66
CA PRO A 41 37.48 -23.44 7.55
C PRO A 41 36.04 -23.69 7.99
N LEU A 42 35.06 -23.34 7.15
CA LEU A 42 33.64 -23.45 7.48
C LEU A 42 32.99 -24.60 6.72
N ALA A 43 32.61 -25.66 7.43
CA ALA A 43 31.94 -26.85 6.90
C ALA A 43 30.45 -26.66 6.75
N GLY A 44 29.82 -27.32 5.76
CA GLY A 44 28.38 -27.39 5.58
C GLY A 44 27.77 -26.16 4.89
N VAL A 45 28.59 -25.22 4.40
CA VAL A 45 28.13 -24.07 3.62
C VAL A 45 27.70 -24.56 2.24
N MET A 46 26.51 -24.15 1.78
CA MET A 46 26.03 -24.43 0.45
C MET A 46 26.76 -23.55 -0.56
N VAL A 47 27.22 -24.16 -1.66
CA VAL A 47 27.91 -23.47 -2.76
C VAL A 47 27.30 -23.92 -4.07
N THR A 48 27.07 -22.97 -4.99
CA THR A 48 26.40 -23.23 -6.26
C THR A 48 27.16 -22.64 -7.45
N ASP A 49 27.01 -23.29 -8.59
CA ASP A 49 27.44 -22.79 -9.93
C ASP A 49 26.28 -22.17 -10.72
N GLY A 50 25.11 -21.96 -10.04
CA GLY A 50 23.87 -21.51 -10.66
C GLY A 50 22.91 -22.64 -11.05
N MET A 51 23.33 -23.92 -10.93
CA MET A 51 22.47 -25.10 -11.12
C MET A 51 22.75 -26.18 -10.08
N ASN A 52 23.98 -26.60 -9.95
CA ASN A 52 24.38 -27.60 -8.96
C ASN A 52 24.62 -26.92 -7.62
N VAL A 53 24.24 -27.57 -6.53
CA VAL A 53 24.45 -27.08 -5.16
C VAL A 53 25.15 -28.19 -4.37
N VAL A 54 26.24 -27.86 -3.71
CA VAL A 54 27.01 -28.80 -2.86
C VAL A 54 27.27 -28.17 -1.50
N LYS A 55 27.63 -28.98 -0.49
CA LYS A 55 28.08 -28.48 0.82
C LYS A 55 29.59 -28.60 0.98
N THR A 56 30.21 -27.63 1.61
CA THR A 56 31.64 -27.69 1.98
C THR A 56 31.92 -28.84 2.92
N ASP A 57 33.12 -29.47 2.76
CA ASP A 57 33.63 -30.54 3.61
C ASP A 57 34.10 -29.98 4.99
N LYS A 58 34.61 -30.87 5.88
CA LYS A 58 35.17 -30.49 7.19
C LYS A 58 36.35 -29.53 7.11
N LYS A 59 36.97 -29.38 5.95
CA LYS A 59 38.05 -28.42 5.69
C LYS A 59 37.60 -27.20 4.91
N GLY A 60 36.27 -26.94 4.88
CA GLY A 60 35.68 -25.81 4.19
C GLY A 60 35.71 -25.91 2.64
N ARG A 61 36.12 -27.02 2.08
CA ARG A 61 36.39 -27.16 0.62
C ARG A 61 35.17 -27.66 -0.12
N PHE A 62 34.99 -27.17 -1.34
CA PHE A 62 33.97 -27.63 -2.26
C PHE A 62 34.54 -27.92 -3.67
N SER A 63 33.77 -28.65 -4.49
CA SER A 63 34.01 -28.86 -5.90
C SER A 63 32.69 -28.96 -6.66
N LEU A 64 32.57 -28.22 -7.76
CA LEU A 64 31.41 -28.16 -8.64
C LEU A 64 31.83 -28.51 -10.08
N SER A 65 30.98 -29.18 -10.82
CA SER A 65 31.22 -29.55 -12.20
C SER A 65 30.96 -28.43 -13.22
N GLY A 66 30.19 -27.45 -12.86
CA GLY A 66 29.70 -26.41 -13.77
C GLY A 66 28.59 -26.88 -14.70
N PHE A 67 27.94 -25.95 -15.35
CA PHE A 67 27.01 -26.19 -16.46
C PHE A 67 27.20 -25.10 -17.54
N LYS A 68 26.58 -25.27 -18.71
CA LYS A 68 26.83 -24.41 -19.87
C LYS A 68 26.72 -22.90 -19.63
N LYS A 69 25.85 -22.50 -18.67
CA LYS A 69 25.56 -21.09 -18.35
C LYS A 69 26.17 -20.64 -17.01
N THR A 70 27.14 -21.35 -16.45
CA THR A 70 27.82 -20.94 -15.21
C THR A 70 28.57 -19.63 -15.43
N ARG A 71 28.05 -18.55 -14.85
CA ARG A 71 28.67 -17.21 -14.88
C ARG A 71 29.27 -16.82 -13.53
N PHE A 72 28.72 -17.37 -12.46
CA PHE A 72 29.17 -17.13 -11.09
C PHE A 72 29.33 -18.43 -10.32
N ILE A 73 30.21 -18.41 -9.33
CA ILE A 73 30.22 -19.33 -8.22
C ILE A 73 29.75 -18.52 -7.01
N SER A 74 28.75 -18.98 -6.28
CA SER A 74 28.20 -18.25 -5.13
C SER A 74 27.97 -19.16 -3.92
N ILE A 75 27.98 -18.58 -2.73
CA ILE A 75 27.66 -19.27 -1.48
C ILE A 75 26.29 -18.86 -0.99
N THR A 76 25.56 -19.80 -0.36
CA THR A 76 24.49 -19.44 0.57
C THR A 76 25.16 -18.94 1.85
N THR A 77 25.15 -17.62 2.06
CA THR A 77 25.73 -17.03 3.31
C THR A 77 25.04 -17.67 4.50
N PRO A 78 25.75 -18.39 5.38
CA PRO A 78 25.09 -19.11 6.47
C PRO A 78 24.69 -18.19 7.61
N ALA A 79 23.65 -18.56 8.34
CA ALA A 79 23.23 -17.83 9.55
C ALA A 79 24.38 -17.70 10.56
N GLY A 80 24.48 -16.51 11.17
CA GLY A 80 25.57 -16.16 12.09
C GLY A 80 26.82 -15.63 11.40
N PHE A 81 26.76 -15.44 10.08
CA PHE A 81 27.86 -14.89 9.30
C PHE A 81 27.39 -13.82 8.33
N GLU A 82 28.31 -12.95 7.96
CA GLU A 82 28.17 -11.98 6.86
C GLU A 82 29.37 -12.11 5.90
N THR A 83 29.20 -11.63 4.67
CA THR A 83 30.28 -11.57 3.67
C THR A 83 30.16 -10.29 2.88
N GLN A 84 31.29 -9.70 2.51
CA GLN A 84 31.30 -8.56 1.60
C GLN A 84 30.96 -8.98 0.15
N GLN A 85 31.20 -10.25 -0.20
CA GLN A 85 30.93 -10.76 -1.53
C GLN A 85 30.58 -12.25 -1.47
N PHE A 86 29.26 -12.53 -1.65
CA PHE A 86 28.76 -13.92 -1.63
C PHE A 86 28.90 -14.64 -2.99
N TYR A 87 29.35 -13.95 -4.04
CA TYR A 87 29.55 -14.51 -5.39
C TYR A 87 30.87 -14.07 -5.99
N LEU A 88 31.43 -14.89 -6.87
CA LEU A 88 32.63 -14.58 -7.64
C LEU A 88 32.33 -14.88 -9.12
N PRO A 89 32.61 -13.95 -10.05
CA PRO A 89 32.42 -14.18 -11.47
C PRO A 89 33.42 -15.22 -11.98
N VAL A 90 32.95 -16.08 -12.87
CA VAL A 90 33.80 -17.08 -13.53
C VAL A 90 34.78 -16.36 -14.47
N LYS A 91 36.08 -16.68 -14.30
CA LYS A 91 37.17 -16.16 -15.11
C LYS A 91 38.10 -17.31 -15.52
N GLU A 92 38.59 -17.31 -16.75
CA GLU A 92 39.45 -18.38 -17.30
C GLU A 92 40.77 -18.56 -16.52
N ASP A 93 41.31 -17.49 -15.97
CA ASP A 93 42.58 -17.47 -15.23
C ASP A 93 42.43 -17.80 -13.75
N ARG A 94 41.17 -17.85 -13.23
CA ARG A 94 40.89 -18.07 -11.80
C ARG A 94 41.01 -19.56 -11.45
N LYS A 95 41.96 -19.86 -10.57
CA LYS A 95 42.29 -21.25 -10.16
C LYS A 95 41.48 -21.72 -8.94
N SER A 96 41.00 -20.80 -8.11
CA SER A 96 40.22 -21.07 -6.88
C SER A 96 39.16 -20.03 -6.68
N TYR A 97 38.03 -20.44 -6.11
CA TYR A 97 36.89 -19.60 -5.75
C TYR A 97 36.74 -19.63 -4.22
N ASP A 98 37.56 -18.83 -3.52
CA ASP A 98 37.61 -18.82 -2.07
C ASP A 98 36.71 -17.71 -1.54
N PHE A 99 35.94 -18.01 -0.46
CA PHE A 99 34.98 -17.10 0.13
C PHE A 99 35.34 -16.82 1.58
N ILE A 100 35.38 -15.54 1.93
CA ILE A 100 35.60 -15.03 3.27
C ILE A 100 34.25 -14.71 3.89
N VAL A 101 34.03 -15.21 5.11
CA VAL A 101 32.88 -14.84 5.92
C VAL A 101 33.35 -14.33 7.27
N THR A 102 32.58 -13.44 7.89
CA THR A 102 32.81 -12.86 9.23
C THR A 102 31.67 -13.24 10.15
N GLU A 103 31.93 -13.57 11.41
CA GLU A 103 30.88 -13.84 12.39
C GLU A 103 30.00 -12.60 12.60
N SER A 104 28.69 -12.78 12.63
CA SER A 104 27.70 -11.71 12.79
C SER A 104 26.59 -12.12 13.75
N GLU A 105 26.43 -11.38 14.86
CA GLU A 105 25.32 -11.59 15.78
C GLU A 105 23.98 -11.15 15.15
N ARG A 106 23.99 -10.20 14.21
CA ARG A 106 22.81 -9.68 13.50
C ARG A 106 22.07 -10.77 12.71
N THR A 107 22.81 -11.70 12.08
CA THR A 107 22.26 -12.78 11.28
C THR A 107 22.15 -14.12 12.02
N LYS A 108 22.61 -14.19 13.28
CA LYS A 108 22.68 -15.41 14.07
C LYS A 108 21.37 -15.70 14.81
N THR A 109 20.71 -14.65 15.31
CA THR A 109 19.52 -14.81 16.17
C THR A 109 18.34 -15.33 15.39
N ARG A 110 17.56 -16.24 16.01
CA ARG A 110 16.34 -16.78 15.37
C ARG A 110 15.30 -15.66 15.21
N GLU A 111 15.12 -14.84 16.23
CA GLU A 111 14.30 -13.62 16.14
C GLU A 111 15.09 -12.52 15.44
N HIS A 112 14.55 -11.99 14.35
CA HIS A 112 15.17 -10.92 13.57
C HIS A 112 14.12 -10.15 12.75
N SER A 113 14.51 -9.01 12.22
CA SER A 113 13.71 -8.25 11.25
C SER A 113 14.49 -7.99 9.97
N PHE A 114 13.78 -7.69 8.92
CA PHE A 114 14.36 -7.21 7.67
C PHE A 114 13.45 -6.20 7.01
N ILE A 115 14.04 -5.35 6.16
CA ILE A 115 13.32 -4.32 5.43
C ILE A 115 13.17 -4.75 3.97
N GLN A 116 11.99 -4.56 3.41
CA GLN A 116 11.74 -4.74 1.99
C GLN A 116 11.38 -3.41 1.33
N ILE A 117 12.08 -3.09 0.24
CA ILE A 117 11.78 -2.00 -0.69
C ILE A 117 11.65 -2.56 -2.10
N THR A 118 11.03 -1.81 -3.02
CA THR A 118 10.80 -2.24 -4.39
C THR A 118 10.49 -1.06 -5.30
N ASP A 119 10.61 -1.25 -6.62
CA ASP A 119 10.10 -0.34 -7.65
C ASP A 119 10.54 1.12 -7.43
N THR A 120 11.82 1.31 -7.10
CA THR A 120 12.38 2.64 -6.84
C THR A 120 12.53 3.45 -8.12
N GLU A 121 12.72 2.80 -9.27
CA GLU A 121 12.78 3.40 -10.61
C GLU A 121 13.63 4.68 -10.64
N VAL A 122 14.84 4.61 -10.08
CA VAL A 122 15.75 5.75 -9.94
C VAL A 122 16.26 6.19 -11.29
N THR A 123 15.92 7.41 -11.71
CA THR A 123 16.39 7.98 -13.00
C THR A 123 17.53 8.98 -12.85
N GLY A 124 17.83 9.39 -11.61
CA GLY A 124 18.92 10.32 -11.28
C GLY A 124 18.66 11.04 -9.97
N GLY A 125 19.68 11.26 -9.18
CA GLY A 125 19.59 11.99 -7.92
C GLY A 125 19.05 11.16 -6.75
N VAL A 126 19.35 11.59 -5.52
CA VAL A 126 18.94 10.95 -4.28
C VAL A 126 17.67 11.63 -3.78
N GLY A 127 16.57 10.88 -3.70
CA GLY A 127 15.33 11.35 -3.06
C GLY A 127 15.44 11.35 -1.53
N ARG A 128 14.63 12.16 -0.85
CA ARG A 128 14.56 12.21 0.62
C ARG A 128 14.25 10.85 1.26
N TRP A 129 13.55 9.98 0.56
CA TRP A 129 13.25 8.62 1.03
C TRP A 129 14.48 7.82 1.44
N VAL A 130 15.64 8.07 0.81
CA VAL A 130 16.92 7.41 1.16
C VAL A 130 17.33 7.77 2.58
N THR A 131 17.26 9.06 2.94
CA THR A 131 17.58 9.51 4.30
C THR A 131 16.62 8.94 5.33
N ASP A 132 15.32 8.91 5.03
CA ASP A 132 14.32 8.33 5.93
C ASP A 132 14.59 6.84 6.15
N LEU A 133 14.90 6.09 5.09
CA LEU A 133 15.22 4.67 5.13
C LEU A 133 16.52 4.40 5.93
N GLN A 134 17.58 5.18 5.69
CA GLN A 134 18.85 5.06 6.42
C GLN A 134 18.68 5.31 7.93
N GLN A 135 17.93 6.34 8.30
CA GLN A 135 17.66 6.62 9.72
C GLN A 135 16.80 5.52 10.34
N TYR A 136 15.78 5.03 9.64
CA TYR A 136 14.95 3.92 10.10
C TYR A 136 15.79 2.64 10.33
N ILE A 137 16.62 2.25 9.38
CA ILE A 137 17.53 1.09 9.49
C ILE A 137 18.49 1.26 10.67
N LYS A 138 19.05 2.46 10.85
CA LYS A 138 19.93 2.76 11.99
C LYS A 138 19.22 2.59 13.33
N ASN A 139 17.94 2.95 13.43
CA ASN A 139 17.15 2.86 14.67
C ASN A 139 16.66 1.43 14.95
N GLU A 140 16.21 0.71 13.91
CA GLU A 140 15.60 -0.63 14.09
C GLU A 140 16.60 -1.79 13.92
N GLN A 141 17.80 -1.55 13.38
CA GLN A 141 18.89 -2.53 13.21
C GLN A 141 18.45 -3.87 12.58
N PRO A 142 17.82 -3.86 11.38
CA PRO A 142 17.36 -5.09 10.71
C PRO A 142 18.56 -6.00 10.36
N ALA A 143 18.29 -7.29 10.20
CA ALA A 143 19.29 -8.25 9.76
C ALA A 143 19.78 -7.99 8.32
N PHE A 144 18.89 -7.49 7.47
CA PHE A 144 19.21 -7.10 6.09
C PHE A 144 18.14 -6.19 5.49
N LEU A 145 18.48 -5.58 4.36
CA LEU A 145 17.57 -4.91 3.42
C LEU A 145 17.47 -5.74 2.14
N ILE A 146 16.27 -5.92 1.60
CA ILE A 146 16.06 -6.52 0.27
C ILE A 146 15.31 -5.56 -0.64
N HIS A 147 15.83 -5.39 -1.87
CA HIS A 147 15.14 -4.70 -2.96
C HIS A 147 14.55 -5.74 -3.92
N THR A 148 13.24 -5.75 -4.07
CA THR A 148 12.54 -6.77 -4.87
C THR A 148 12.32 -6.37 -6.34
N GLY A 149 13.27 -5.62 -6.93
CA GLY A 149 13.35 -5.37 -8.39
C GLY A 149 12.75 -4.05 -8.85
N ASP A 150 12.89 -3.79 -10.14
CA ASP A 150 12.63 -2.53 -10.83
C ASP A 150 13.39 -1.35 -10.20
N ILE A 151 14.72 -1.48 -10.25
CA ILE A 151 15.67 -0.40 -9.99
C ILE A 151 15.62 0.60 -11.16
N CYS A 152 15.37 0.09 -12.33
CA CYS A 152 15.06 0.67 -13.65
C CYS A 152 16.21 1.25 -14.45
N TYR A 153 16.33 0.65 -15.65
CA TYR A 153 17.14 1.03 -16.81
C TYR A 153 18.63 1.19 -16.52
N GLU A 154 19.44 1.38 -17.56
CA GLU A 154 20.90 1.47 -17.47
C GLU A 154 21.38 2.54 -16.48
N PRO A 155 20.87 3.81 -16.52
CA PRO A 155 21.31 4.83 -15.57
C PRO A 155 20.92 4.51 -14.12
N GLY A 156 19.69 4.00 -13.90
CA GLY A 156 19.18 3.67 -12.56
C GLY A 156 19.96 2.56 -11.89
N LEU A 157 20.27 1.47 -12.59
CA LEU A 157 21.06 0.35 -12.08
C LEU A 157 22.41 0.82 -11.50
N THR A 158 23.10 1.69 -12.22
CA THR A 158 24.42 2.20 -11.80
C THR A 158 24.30 3.18 -10.62
N VAL A 159 23.35 4.11 -10.68
CA VAL A 159 23.17 5.14 -9.64
C VAL A 159 22.65 4.52 -8.35
N HIS A 160 21.69 3.61 -8.42
CA HIS A 160 21.07 3.00 -7.24
C HIS A 160 22.10 2.26 -6.37
N ASN A 161 23.01 1.50 -6.98
CA ASN A 161 24.04 0.78 -6.23
C ASN A 161 25.03 1.71 -5.48
N GLN A 162 25.15 2.96 -5.89
CA GLN A 162 25.93 3.98 -5.16
C GLN A 162 25.18 4.52 -3.94
N ILE A 163 23.85 4.49 -3.98
CA ILE A 163 22.96 5.09 -2.97
C ILE A 163 22.53 4.03 -1.95
N VAL A 164 22.14 2.84 -2.41
CA VAL A 164 21.65 1.74 -1.58
C VAL A 164 22.61 0.57 -1.72
N ASN A 165 23.40 0.33 -0.71
CA ASN A 165 24.34 -0.79 -0.62
C ASN A 165 24.66 -1.06 0.86
N ALA A 166 25.37 -2.13 1.17
CA ALA A 166 25.66 -2.51 2.55
C ALA A 166 26.38 -1.43 3.36
N GLN A 167 27.23 -0.63 2.70
CA GLN A 167 27.98 0.44 3.38
C GLN A 167 27.09 1.66 3.71
N THR A 168 26.24 2.06 2.76
CA THR A 168 25.36 3.22 2.94
C THR A 168 24.19 2.94 3.86
N MET A 169 23.73 1.68 3.94
CA MET A 169 22.59 1.25 4.75
C MET A 169 23.00 0.64 6.10
N ASP A 170 24.28 0.45 6.35
CA ASP A 170 24.79 -0.16 7.57
C ASP A 170 24.17 -1.55 7.88
N CYS A 171 23.80 -2.30 6.85
CA CYS A 171 23.33 -3.68 6.94
C CYS A 171 23.53 -4.41 5.60
N PRO A 172 23.54 -5.76 5.56
CA PRO A 172 23.54 -6.51 4.30
C PRO A 172 22.39 -6.08 3.39
N VAL A 173 22.68 -5.89 2.08
CA VAL A 173 21.69 -5.51 1.08
C VAL A 173 21.66 -6.56 -0.03
N TYR A 174 20.44 -7.05 -0.31
CA TYR A 174 20.19 -8.05 -1.35
C TYR A 174 19.25 -7.48 -2.41
N TYR A 175 19.29 -8.05 -3.63
CA TYR A 175 18.54 -7.55 -4.78
C TYR A 175 17.86 -8.67 -5.56
N CYS A 176 16.59 -8.48 -5.95
CA CYS A 176 15.97 -9.21 -7.05
C CYS A 176 16.11 -8.40 -8.35
N ILE A 177 16.12 -9.07 -9.48
CA ILE A 177 16.01 -8.41 -10.79
C ILE A 177 14.53 -8.21 -11.14
N GLY A 178 14.16 -7.01 -11.60
CA GLY A 178 12.83 -6.67 -12.12
C GLY A 178 12.77 -6.70 -13.65
N ASN A 179 11.57 -6.47 -14.21
CA ASN A 179 11.40 -6.51 -15.67
C ASN A 179 12.04 -5.32 -16.40
N HIS A 180 12.11 -4.16 -15.77
CA HIS A 180 12.77 -2.96 -16.29
C HIS A 180 14.29 -2.94 -16.03
N ASP A 181 14.81 -3.91 -15.25
CA ASP A 181 16.23 -4.13 -15.04
C ASP A 181 16.85 -5.02 -16.13
N LEU A 182 16.01 -5.65 -16.97
CA LEU A 182 16.40 -6.40 -18.15
C LEU A 182 16.65 -5.42 -19.31
N VAL A 183 17.87 -4.89 -19.37
CA VAL A 183 18.24 -3.81 -20.28
C VAL A 183 18.90 -4.33 -21.55
N LYS A 184 19.13 -3.47 -22.53
CA LYS A 184 19.76 -3.84 -23.80
C LYS A 184 21.22 -4.24 -23.61
N GLY A 185 21.60 -5.45 -24.09
CA GLY A 185 22.94 -6.03 -24.01
C GLY A 185 23.06 -7.26 -24.90
N ASN A 186 24.00 -8.16 -24.65
CA ASN A 186 24.06 -9.47 -25.29
C ASN A 186 22.89 -10.36 -24.84
N TYR A 187 22.43 -10.13 -23.61
CA TYR A 187 21.20 -10.68 -22.99
C TYR A 187 20.69 -9.69 -21.94
N GLY A 188 19.43 -9.79 -21.55
CA GLY A 188 18.76 -8.76 -20.75
C GLY A 188 19.37 -8.50 -19.38
N GLU A 189 19.84 -9.52 -18.69
CA GLU A 189 20.41 -9.44 -17.35
C GLU A 189 21.91 -9.09 -17.30
N GLU A 190 22.58 -8.88 -18.44
CA GLU A 190 24.06 -8.69 -18.50
C GLU A 190 24.55 -7.53 -17.65
N LEU A 191 23.93 -6.35 -17.76
CA LEU A 191 24.32 -5.18 -16.98
C LEU A 191 24.02 -5.37 -15.49
N TYR A 192 22.84 -5.90 -15.17
CA TYR A 192 22.46 -6.20 -13.79
C TYR A 192 23.49 -7.15 -13.15
N GLU A 193 23.83 -8.24 -13.81
CA GLU A 193 24.82 -9.20 -13.31
C GLU A 193 26.21 -8.59 -13.11
N SER A 194 26.59 -7.63 -13.94
CA SER A 194 27.88 -6.94 -13.80
C SER A 194 27.95 -6.04 -12.56
N ILE A 195 26.81 -5.58 -12.05
CA ILE A 195 26.70 -4.65 -10.92
C ILE A 195 26.31 -5.39 -9.62
N TYR A 196 25.29 -6.26 -9.68
CA TYR A 196 24.65 -6.89 -8.53
C TYR A 196 24.97 -8.38 -8.39
N GLY A 197 25.54 -9.03 -9.40
CA GLY A 197 25.87 -10.45 -9.40
C GLY A 197 24.72 -11.35 -9.85
N PRO A 198 24.66 -12.61 -9.36
CA PRO A 198 23.71 -13.61 -9.85
C PRO A 198 22.27 -13.19 -9.61
N THR A 199 21.41 -13.48 -10.60
CA THR A 199 19.98 -13.13 -10.55
C THR A 199 19.16 -14.10 -9.68
N TRP A 200 19.71 -15.24 -9.28
CA TRP A 200 19.13 -16.15 -8.28
C TRP A 200 20.19 -16.67 -7.33
N TYR A 201 19.85 -16.74 -6.06
CA TYR A 201 20.73 -17.15 -4.96
C TYR A 201 19.94 -17.35 -3.67
N SER A 202 20.59 -17.87 -2.63
CA SER A 202 20.01 -18.03 -1.31
C SER A 202 20.95 -17.54 -0.20
N PHE A 203 20.40 -17.25 0.99
CA PHE A 203 21.15 -16.93 2.20
C PHE A 203 20.32 -17.30 3.43
N ASP A 204 20.99 -17.48 4.58
CA ASP A 204 20.34 -17.86 5.83
C ASP A 204 20.45 -16.75 6.89
N VAL A 205 19.37 -16.49 7.61
CA VAL A 205 19.38 -15.70 8.86
C VAL A 205 18.59 -16.45 9.91
N GLY A 206 19.19 -16.65 11.08
CA GLY A 206 18.57 -17.45 12.15
C GLY A 206 18.21 -18.85 11.68
N ASN A 207 16.94 -19.21 11.77
CA ASN A 207 16.41 -20.48 11.26
C ASN A 207 15.65 -20.34 9.94
N VAL A 208 15.86 -19.27 9.19
CA VAL A 208 15.15 -19.02 7.93
C VAL A 208 16.09 -19.12 6.75
N HIS A 209 15.69 -19.85 5.74
CA HIS A 209 16.31 -19.91 4.42
C HIS A 209 15.60 -18.92 3.50
N TYR A 210 16.33 -17.92 3.06
CA TYR A 210 15.84 -16.89 2.15
C TYR A 210 16.31 -17.19 0.72
N VAL A 211 15.38 -17.18 -0.21
CA VAL A 211 15.63 -17.50 -1.61
C VAL A 211 15.23 -16.33 -2.49
N VAL A 212 16.14 -15.88 -3.31
CA VAL A 212 15.89 -14.89 -4.37
C VAL A 212 15.77 -15.61 -5.71
N THR A 213 14.69 -15.34 -6.43
CA THR A 213 14.42 -15.89 -7.77
C THR A 213 14.24 -14.75 -8.76
N PRO A 214 14.64 -14.91 -10.05
CA PRO A 214 14.52 -13.84 -11.04
C PRO A 214 13.12 -13.80 -11.65
N ILE A 215 12.76 -12.65 -12.22
CA ILE A 215 11.61 -12.54 -13.12
C ILE A 215 11.91 -13.27 -14.44
N ASP A 216 10.90 -13.84 -15.08
CA ASP A 216 11.08 -14.68 -16.29
C ASP A 216 10.94 -13.92 -17.62
N ARG A 217 10.57 -12.65 -17.57
CA ARG A 217 10.33 -11.78 -18.74
C ARG A 217 10.45 -10.31 -18.37
N GLY A 218 10.78 -9.48 -19.32
CA GLY A 218 10.87 -8.02 -19.14
C GLY A 218 11.12 -7.32 -20.47
N ASP A 219 11.73 -6.15 -20.42
CA ASP A 219 11.94 -5.27 -21.58
C ASP A 219 12.88 -5.89 -22.61
N ASN A 220 13.83 -6.72 -22.16
CA ASN A 220 14.70 -7.47 -23.05
C ASN A 220 14.72 -8.97 -22.65
N PRO A 221 14.97 -9.88 -23.60
CA PRO A 221 14.96 -11.31 -23.33
C PRO A 221 16.13 -11.74 -22.43
N THR A 222 15.86 -12.69 -21.55
CA THR A 222 16.85 -13.30 -20.67
C THR A 222 17.61 -14.43 -21.37
N ASP A 223 18.85 -14.71 -20.94
CA ASP A 223 19.57 -15.93 -21.33
C ASP A 223 19.14 -17.15 -20.49
N TYR A 224 18.67 -16.96 -19.26
CA TYR A 224 18.13 -18.03 -18.43
C TYR A 224 16.69 -18.39 -18.81
N THR A 225 16.29 -19.58 -18.41
CA THR A 225 14.91 -20.08 -18.55
C THR A 225 14.31 -20.43 -17.19
N GLN A 226 12.99 -20.47 -17.08
CA GLN A 226 12.32 -20.97 -15.87
C GLN A 226 12.78 -22.36 -15.47
N ARG A 227 13.20 -23.20 -16.43
CA ARG A 227 13.72 -24.53 -16.14
C ARG A 227 15.10 -24.49 -15.49
N ASP A 228 15.96 -23.56 -15.85
CA ASP A 228 17.25 -23.37 -15.19
C ASP A 228 17.04 -22.99 -13.73
N VAL A 229 16.14 -22.02 -13.45
CA VAL A 229 15.73 -21.63 -12.10
C VAL A 229 15.11 -22.79 -11.32
N TYR A 230 14.22 -23.56 -11.94
CA TYR A 230 13.61 -24.76 -11.32
C TYR A 230 14.67 -25.78 -10.89
N ASN A 231 15.62 -26.10 -11.77
CA ASN A 231 16.65 -27.09 -11.48
C ASN A 231 17.54 -26.64 -10.31
N TRP A 232 17.96 -25.38 -10.30
CA TRP A 232 18.72 -24.82 -9.21
C TRP A 232 17.91 -24.83 -7.90
N LEU A 233 16.72 -24.27 -7.91
CA LEU A 233 15.86 -24.17 -6.71
C LEU A 233 15.58 -25.54 -6.09
N LYS A 234 15.30 -26.56 -6.92
CA LYS A 234 15.12 -27.93 -6.46
C LYS A 234 16.37 -28.46 -5.76
N ASN A 235 17.57 -28.21 -6.29
CA ASN A 235 18.82 -28.66 -5.72
C ASN A 235 19.16 -27.90 -4.43
N ASP A 236 18.87 -26.62 -4.37
CA ASP A 236 19.06 -25.75 -3.22
C ASP A 236 18.18 -26.20 -2.04
N LEU A 237 16.86 -26.26 -2.26
CA LEU A 237 15.89 -26.69 -1.25
C LEU A 237 16.08 -28.14 -0.76
N ALA A 238 16.66 -29.02 -1.60
CA ALA A 238 16.97 -30.39 -1.18
C ALA A 238 18.06 -30.44 -0.09
N LEU A 239 18.85 -29.40 0.06
CA LEU A 239 19.90 -29.27 1.07
C LEU A 239 19.50 -28.47 2.32
N MET A 240 18.31 -27.89 2.34
CA MET A 240 17.76 -27.22 3.53
C MET A 240 17.67 -28.17 4.71
N LYS A 241 17.76 -27.63 5.93
CA LYS A 241 17.43 -28.37 7.14
C LYS A 241 15.90 -28.62 7.21
N LYS A 242 15.50 -29.75 7.76
CA LYS A 242 14.08 -30.18 7.75
C LYS A 242 13.13 -29.22 8.49
N ASP A 243 13.62 -28.56 9.53
CA ASP A 243 12.86 -27.62 10.38
C ASP A 243 13.08 -26.14 9.99
N GLN A 244 13.91 -25.87 9.01
CA GLN A 244 14.22 -24.51 8.55
C GLN A 244 13.01 -23.88 7.86
N ALA A 245 12.67 -22.66 8.20
CA ALA A 245 11.63 -21.89 7.53
C ALA A 245 12.11 -21.42 6.15
N LEU A 246 11.17 -21.22 5.22
CA LEU A 246 11.45 -20.76 3.85
C LEU A 246 10.69 -19.45 3.56
N VAL A 247 11.41 -18.45 3.07
CA VAL A 247 10.84 -17.20 2.51
C VAL A 247 11.40 -16.98 1.12
N LEU A 248 10.53 -16.69 0.14
CA LEU A 248 10.91 -16.47 -1.25
C LEU A 248 10.73 -14.99 -1.63
N PHE A 249 11.71 -14.47 -2.35
CA PHE A 249 11.65 -13.14 -2.97
C PHE A 249 11.68 -13.26 -4.49
N ASN A 250 10.87 -12.49 -5.15
CA ASN A 250 10.85 -12.31 -6.60
C ASN A 250 10.39 -10.89 -6.89
N HIS A 251 10.55 -10.39 -8.10
CA HIS A 251 9.97 -9.12 -8.47
C HIS A 251 8.47 -9.22 -8.71
N ASP A 252 8.00 -10.24 -9.44
CA ASP A 252 6.57 -10.53 -9.65
C ASP A 252 6.13 -11.75 -8.81
N LEU A 253 4.85 -12.04 -8.80
CA LEU A 253 4.27 -13.18 -8.08
C LEU A 253 4.86 -14.51 -8.60
N PHE A 254 5.71 -15.16 -7.81
CA PHE A 254 6.45 -16.34 -8.21
C PHE A 254 5.56 -17.57 -8.47
N THR A 255 4.56 -17.78 -7.61
CA THR A 255 3.57 -18.85 -7.81
C THR A 255 2.17 -18.28 -7.82
N PRO A 256 1.50 -18.22 -8.98
CA PRO A 256 0.15 -17.68 -9.06
C PRO A 256 -0.88 -18.56 -8.34
N GLY A 257 -1.89 -17.93 -7.77
CA GLY A 257 -3.00 -18.61 -7.08
C GLY A 257 -2.63 -19.10 -5.68
N ASP A 258 -3.44 -20.02 -5.17
CA ASP A 258 -3.37 -20.53 -3.79
C ASP A 258 -2.57 -21.83 -3.65
N ASN A 259 -1.95 -22.28 -4.71
CA ASN A 259 -1.39 -23.63 -4.73
C ASN A 259 0.11 -23.68 -4.39
N PHE A 260 0.83 -22.54 -4.40
CA PHE A 260 2.26 -22.46 -4.13
C PHE A 260 3.09 -23.52 -4.89
N VAL A 261 2.68 -23.80 -6.13
CA VAL A 261 3.33 -24.79 -6.97
C VAL A 261 4.10 -24.10 -8.10
N PHE A 262 5.41 -24.20 -8.05
CA PHE A 262 6.26 -23.79 -9.16
C PHE A 262 6.45 -24.96 -10.15
N LYS A 263 6.06 -24.75 -11.40
CA LYS A 263 6.20 -25.77 -12.44
C LYS A 263 6.61 -25.14 -13.77
N THR A 264 7.49 -25.80 -14.47
CA THR A 264 7.92 -25.42 -15.84
C THR A 264 7.29 -26.29 -16.92
N ASN A 265 6.85 -27.51 -16.55
CA ASN A 265 6.14 -28.44 -17.41
C ASN A 265 5.37 -29.49 -16.57
N LYS A 266 4.81 -30.54 -17.23
CA LYS A 266 4.03 -31.56 -16.53
C LYS A 266 4.83 -32.45 -15.56
N LYS A 267 6.17 -32.48 -15.66
CA LYS A 267 7.05 -33.33 -14.82
C LYS A 267 7.87 -32.52 -13.82
N ASP A 268 8.26 -31.31 -14.19
CA ASP A 268 9.06 -30.42 -13.35
C ASP A 268 8.11 -29.61 -12.47
N ILE A 269 7.77 -30.17 -11.31
CA ILE A 269 6.81 -29.63 -10.35
C ILE A 269 7.47 -29.56 -8.98
N LEU A 270 7.44 -28.40 -8.36
CA LEU A 270 7.94 -28.14 -7.01
C LEU A 270 6.79 -27.54 -6.19
N ASP A 271 6.31 -28.28 -5.20
CA ASP A 271 5.28 -27.83 -4.28
C ASP A 271 5.94 -27.22 -3.05
N LEU A 272 5.88 -25.89 -2.96
CA LEU A 272 6.51 -25.13 -1.87
C LEU A 272 5.82 -25.35 -0.50
N ARG A 273 4.59 -25.90 -0.49
CA ARG A 273 3.88 -26.27 0.76
C ARG A 273 4.47 -27.50 1.45
N THR A 274 5.33 -28.26 0.76
CA THR A 274 6.05 -29.40 1.33
C THR A 274 7.25 -28.96 2.19
N PHE A 275 7.61 -27.70 2.14
CA PHE A 275 8.60 -27.05 2.99
C PHE A 275 7.90 -26.20 4.08
N ASN A 276 8.65 -25.76 5.07
CA ASN A 276 8.14 -24.83 6.10
C ASN A 276 8.04 -23.40 5.54
N THR A 277 7.32 -23.23 4.42
CA THR A 277 7.19 -21.94 3.73
C THR A 277 6.35 -20.96 4.54
N LYS A 278 6.85 -19.75 4.73
CA LYS A 278 6.20 -18.66 5.48
C LYS A 278 5.62 -17.60 4.55
N ALA A 279 6.35 -17.24 3.49
CA ALA A 279 5.89 -16.21 2.57
C ALA A 279 6.53 -16.31 1.19
N GLN A 280 5.82 -15.74 0.19
CA GLN A 280 6.37 -15.21 -1.04
C GLN A 280 6.15 -13.69 -1.03
N ILE A 281 7.23 -12.92 -1.30
CA ILE A 281 7.27 -11.47 -1.15
C ILE A 281 7.74 -10.87 -2.48
N TYR A 282 7.02 -9.86 -2.99
CA TYR A 282 7.25 -9.31 -4.32
C TYR A 282 6.88 -7.82 -4.42
N GLY A 283 7.17 -7.18 -5.55
CA GLY A 283 6.83 -5.81 -5.92
C GLY A 283 5.98 -5.73 -7.19
N HIS A 284 6.50 -5.06 -8.25
CA HIS A 284 5.99 -5.01 -9.62
C HIS A 284 4.60 -4.36 -9.80
N MET A 285 3.68 -4.63 -8.91
CA MET A 285 2.29 -4.17 -9.05
C MET A 285 2.05 -2.76 -8.50
N HIS A 286 3.06 -2.13 -7.90
CA HIS A 286 2.99 -0.78 -7.32
C HIS A 286 1.78 -0.58 -6.39
N TYR A 287 1.36 -1.58 -5.63
CA TYR A 287 0.35 -1.45 -4.58
C TYR A 287 0.67 -2.31 -3.36
N ASN A 288 0.08 -1.99 -2.22
CA ASN A 288 0.23 -2.78 -1.01
C ASN A 288 -0.88 -3.84 -0.92
N TYR A 289 -0.48 -5.09 -0.71
CA TYR A 289 -1.41 -6.21 -0.57
C TYR A 289 -0.81 -7.31 0.29
N VAL A 290 -1.62 -7.88 1.17
CA VAL A 290 -1.26 -9.05 1.96
C VAL A 290 -2.40 -10.06 1.90
N ARG A 291 -2.07 -11.32 1.69
CA ARG A 291 -3.01 -12.44 1.76
C ARG A 291 -2.43 -13.54 2.61
N ASN A 292 -3.23 -14.07 3.53
CA ASN A 292 -2.90 -15.27 4.30
C ASN A 292 -3.58 -16.49 3.68
N GLN A 293 -2.78 -17.44 3.22
CA GLN A 293 -3.27 -18.65 2.56
C GLN A 293 -2.89 -19.87 3.42
N LYS A 294 -3.67 -20.12 4.48
CA LYS A 294 -3.47 -21.23 5.42
C LYS A 294 -2.09 -21.19 6.12
N GLY A 295 -1.67 -20.02 6.54
CA GLY A 295 -0.41 -19.80 7.26
C GLY A 295 0.79 -19.44 6.36
N ILE A 296 0.63 -19.42 5.03
CA ILE A 296 1.62 -18.91 4.09
C ILE A 296 1.13 -17.53 3.61
N TYR A 297 1.99 -16.53 3.67
CA TYR A 297 1.66 -15.19 3.22
C TYR A 297 2.09 -14.95 1.78
N THR A 298 1.24 -14.28 1.02
CA THR A 298 1.59 -13.61 -0.24
C THR A 298 1.59 -12.11 0.04
N ILE A 299 2.75 -11.45 -0.14
CA ILE A 299 2.96 -10.06 0.23
C ILE A 299 3.45 -9.28 -0.99
N CYS A 300 2.66 -8.31 -1.44
CA CYS A 300 3.05 -7.30 -2.41
C CYS A 300 3.31 -5.98 -1.71
N THR A 301 4.36 -5.29 -2.10
CA THR A 301 4.72 -3.97 -1.57
C THR A 301 4.65 -2.93 -2.68
N GLY A 302 4.12 -1.76 -2.35
CA GLY A 302 4.12 -0.59 -3.21
C GLY A 302 5.46 0.14 -3.22
N THR A 303 5.49 1.29 -3.88
CA THR A 303 6.68 2.12 -4.04
C THR A 303 6.93 2.98 -2.80
N LEU A 304 8.20 3.31 -2.52
CA LEU A 304 8.53 4.13 -1.35
C LEU A 304 8.77 5.61 -1.67
N ASP A 305 8.89 5.97 -2.94
CA ASP A 305 9.19 7.36 -3.39
C ASP A 305 8.04 8.03 -4.13
N LYS A 306 6.96 7.30 -4.39
CA LYS A 306 5.76 7.75 -5.12
C LYS A 306 4.54 6.96 -4.65
N GLY A 307 3.34 7.36 -5.07
CA GLY A 307 2.11 6.61 -4.78
C GLY A 307 1.98 5.32 -5.57
N GLY A 308 1.22 4.38 -5.04
CA GLY A 308 0.83 3.16 -5.73
C GLY A 308 -0.14 3.42 -6.88
N ILE A 309 -0.29 2.44 -7.78
CA ILE A 309 -1.29 2.53 -8.86
C ILE A 309 -2.74 2.54 -8.35
N ASP A 310 -2.93 2.11 -7.12
CA ASP A 310 -4.19 2.20 -6.36
C ASP A 310 -4.23 3.46 -5.47
N HIS A 311 -3.35 4.44 -5.71
CA HIS A 311 -3.14 5.63 -4.88
C HIS A 311 -2.74 5.33 -3.42
N SER A 312 -2.33 4.10 -3.12
CA SER A 312 -1.80 3.77 -1.79
C SER A 312 -0.59 4.65 -1.47
N PRO A 313 -0.42 5.06 -0.20
CA PRO A 313 0.66 5.94 0.22
C PRO A 313 2.05 5.32 0.00
N SER A 314 3.02 6.17 -0.36
CA SER A 314 4.44 5.83 -0.45
C SER A 314 4.92 5.14 0.82
N SER A 315 5.50 3.93 0.70
CA SER A 315 5.79 3.08 1.85
C SER A 315 6.84 2.01 1.54
N PHE A 316 7.41 1.45 2.61
CA PHE A 316 8.23 0.24 2.60
C PHE A 316 7.74 -0.72 3.69
N ARG A 317 8.27 -1.94 3.76
CA ARG A 317 7.89 -2.92 4.79
C ARG A 317 9.00 -3.18 5.79
N ASP A 318 8.61 -3.20 7.06
CA ASP A 318 9.35 -3.79 8.18
C ASP A 318 8.74 -5.17 8.45
N ILE A 319 9.53 -6.22 8.26
CA ILE A 319 9.10 -7.61 8.39
C ILE A 319 9.89 -8.26 9.52
N LYS A 320 9.18 -8.91 10.45
CA LYS A 320 9.76 -9.57 11.62
C LYS A 320 9.50 -11.06 11.59
N ILE A 321 10.50 -11.82 11.97
CA ILE A 321 10.41 -13.24 12.25
C ILE A 321 10.60 -13.41 13.76
N ASP A 322 9.67 -14.07 14.43
CA ASP A 322 9.76 -14.34 15.87
C ASP A 322 10.58 -15.61 16.17
N ALA A 323 10.78 -15.90 17.46
CA ALA A 323 11.50 -17.09 17.92
C ALA A 323 10.88 -18.43 17.48
N ASN A 324 9.62 -18.43 17.03
CA ASN A 324 8.88 -19.60 16.51
C ASN A 324 8.77 -19.60 14.99
N ASP A 325 9.53 -18.76 14.29
CA ASP A 325 9.51 -18.56 12.86
C ASP A 325 8.14 -18.05 12.31
N HIS A 326 7.34 -17.34 13.13
CA HIS A 326 6.17 -16.65 12.64
C HIS A 326 6.57 -15.33 12.01
N LEU A 327 6.01 -15.08 10.82
CA LEU A 327 6.27 -13.85 10.06
C LEU A 327 5.16 -12.83 10.36
N THR A 328 5.58 -11.60 10.68
CA THR A 328 4.73 -10.42 10.72
C THR A 328 5.29 -9.33 9.82
N SER A 329 4.43 -8.55 9.20
CA SER A 329 4.82 -7.47 8.28
C SER A 329 4.01 -6.23 8.60
N GLN A 330 4.69 -5.08 8.65
CA GLN A 330 4.10 -3.77 8.87
C GLN A 330 4.59 -2.77 7.80
N LEU A 331 3.68 -1.98 7.25
CA LEU A 331 4.02 -0.86 6.37
C LEU A 331 4.58 0.31 7.18
N ARG A 332 5.60 0.97 6.60
CA ARG A 332 6.14 2.23 7.09
C ARG A 332 6.06 3.27 5.97
N TYR A 333 5.49 4.43 6.29
CA TYR A 333 5.26 5.52 5.32
C TYR A 333 6.44 6.47 5.30
N THR A 334 6.79 6.97 4.12
CA THR A 334 7.93 7.87 3.88
C THR A 334 7.53 9.35 3.96
N PHE A 335 8.51 10.24 4.04
CA PHE A 335 8.41 11.71 3.97
C PHE A 335 7.83 12.44 5.17
N ILE A 336 7.47 11.74 6.26
CA ILE A 336 6.84 12.34 7.43
C ILE A 336 7.88 12.67 8.50
N GLU A 337 8.05 13.96 8.80
CA GLU A 337 8.84 14.43 9.95
C GLU A 337 8.13 14.09 11.27
N PRO A 338 8.86 14.05 12.40
CA PRO A 338 8.24 13.88 13.71
C PRO A 338 7.09 14.86 13.90
N GLN A 339 5.87 14.38 14.01
CA GLN A 339 4.68 15.20 14.16
C GLN A 339 3.70 14.66 15.19
N ILE A 340 2.85 15.56 15.70
CA ILE A 340 1.77 15.26 16.61
C ILE A 340 0.60 16.25 16.40
N ALA A 341 -0.63 15.73 16.46
CA ALA A 341 -1.85 16.53 16.44
C ALA A 341 -2.85 16.01 17.48
N ILE A 342 -3.37 16.89 18.33
CA ILE A 342 -4.49 16.57 19.22
C ILE A 342 -5.78 16.78 18.42
N VAL A 343 -6.45 15.68 18.09
CA VAL A 343 -7.69 15.68 17.29
C VAL A 343 -8.96 15.64 18.15
N SER A 344 -8.82 15.26 19.42
CA SER A 344 -9.84 15.43 20.45
C SER A 344 -9.17 15.63 21.81
N PRO A 345 -9.55 16.65 22.60
CA PRO A 345 -10.44 17.76 22.27
C PRO A 345 -9.81 18.75 21.28
N MET A 346 -10.60 19.30 20.37
CA MET A 346 -10.12 20.29 19.40
C MET A 346 -9.88 21.64 20.05
N LYS A 347 -8.86 22.34 19.58
CA LYS A 347 -8.45 23.65 20.10
C LYS A 347 -9.55 24.71 19.90
N ASN A 348 -9.79 25.50 20.96
CA ASN A 348 -10.77 26.58 20.99
C ASN A 348 -12.24 26.14 20.77
N GLN A 349 -12.55 24.87 21.04
CA GLN A 349 -13.90 24.32 20.97
C GLN A 349 -14.36 23.82 22.32
N ALA A 350 -15.66 23.57 22.46
CA ALA A 350 -16.18 22.78 23.58
C ALA A 350 -15.77 21.31 23.37
N ALA A 351 -15.27 20.68 24.42
CA ALA A 351 -14.89 19.28 24.33
C ALA A 351 -16.12 18.38 24.25
N PRO A 352 -16.17 17.41 23.32
CA PRO A 352 -17.18 16.38 23.34
C PRO A 352 -17.03 15.54 24.61
N ILE A 353 -18.15 15.25 25.28
CA ILE A 353 -18.19 14.40 26.46
C ILE A 353 -18.97 13.15 26.09
N HIS A 354 -18.45 11.99 26.46
CA HIS A 354 -19.17 10.74 26.22
C HIS A 354 -20.39 10.69 27.16
N PRO A 355 -21.62 10.62 26.62
CA PRO A 355 -22.85 10.74 27.46
C PRO A 355 -23.00 9.60 28.45
N GLU A 356 -22.44 8.43 28.20
CA GLU A 356 -22.55 7.26 29.10
C GLU A 356 -21.53 7.25 30.23
N THR A 357 -20.39 7.93 30.10
CA THR A 357 -19.24 7.79 31.02
C THR A 357 -19.12 8.95 32.01
N GLY A 358 -19.89 10.03 31.87
CA GLY A 358 -19.91 11.22 32.74
C GLY A 358 -18.50 11.65 33.21
N TYR A 359 -18.13 12.92 33.13
CA TYR A 359 -16.81 13.44 33.53
C TYR A 359 -15.59 12.78 32.89
N GLN A 360 -15.73 11.96 31.82
CA GLN A 360 -14.61 11.44 31.06
C GLN A 360 -14.43 12.24 29.76
N LEU A 361 -13.22 12.73 29.58
CA LEU A 361 -12.77 13.41 28.35
C LEU A 361 -12.14 12.41 27.41
N PRO A 362 -12.73 12.12 26.25
CA PRO A 362 -12.08 11.29 25.25
C PRO A 362 -10.94 12.08 24.58
N VAL A 363 -9.73 11.57 24.71
CA VAL A 363 -8.52 12.12 24.07
C VAL A 363 -8.11 11.24 22.91
N SER A 364 -7.88 11.85 21.76
CA SER A 364 -7.34 11.20 20.57
C SER A 364 -6.24 12.04 19.96
N VAL A 365 -5.12 11.39 19.63
CA VAL A 365 -3.89 12.03 19.17
C VAL A 365 -3.35 11.28 17.99
N ASN A 366 -3.08 11.97 16.89
CA ASN A 366 -2.35 11.41 15.77
C ASN A 366 -0.88 11.82 15.85
N THR A 367 0.02 10.86 15.68
CA THR A 367 1.47 11.06 15.70
C THR A 367 2.17 10.07 14.77
N TYR A 368 3.21 10.52 14.09
CA TYR A 368 4.00 9.67 13.19
C TYR A 368 5.39 10.26 12.96
N ASN A 369 6.33 9.36 12.62
CA ASN A 369 7.68 9.69 12.17
C ASN A 369 8.16 8.59 11.21
N SER A 370 8.57 8.95 9.99
CA SER A 370 9.08 7.98 9.00
C SER A 370 10.38 7.32 9.43
N GLN A 371 11.20 8.02 10.21
CA GLN A 371 12.56 7.62 10.59
C GLN A 371 12.60 6.75 11.86
N ALA A 372 11.52 6.73 12.67
CA ALA A 372 11.49 5.98 13.92
C ALA A 372 10.05 5.65 14.33
N LYS A 373 9.86 4.58 15.11
CA LYS A 373 8.57 4.22 15.69
C LYS A 373 8.24 5.10 16.89
N THR A 374 6.95 5.39 17.07
CA THR A 374 6.44 6.02 18.30
C THR A 374 6.55 5.02 19.45
N SER A 375 7.28 5.37 20.51
CA SER A 375 7.50 4.51 21.70
C SER A 375 6.46 4.76 22.78
N SER A 376 6.05 6.03 22.97
CA SER A 376 5.03 6.41 23.96
C SER A 376 4.40 7.75 23.63
N VAL A 377 3.18 7.94 24.15
CA VAL A 377 2.49 9.23 24.10
C VAL A 377 1.97 9.55 25.50
N SER A 378 2.51 10.61 26.11
CA SER A 378 2.13 11.09 27.43
C SER A 378 1.26 12.32 27.36
N TYR A 379 0.43 12.55 28.39
CA TYR A 379 -0.40 13.74 28.48
C TYR A 379 -0.31 14.43 29.84
N LEU A 380 -0.50 15.74 29.83
CA LEU A 380 -0.70 16.59 31.00
C LEU A 380 -1.93 17.48 30.77
N LEU A 381 -2.93 17.31 31.63
CA LEU A 381 -4.12 18.16 31.70
C LEU A 381 -3.96 19.17 32.84
N SER A 382 -4.11 20.46 32.55
CA SER A 382 -3.97 21.53 33.55
C SER A 382 -5.03 22.61 33.42
N ASN A 383 -5.24 23.34 34.50
CA ASN A 383 -6.02 24.57 34.48
C ASN A 383 -5.08 25.76 34.15
N PRO A 384 -5.32 26.50 33.05
CA PRO A 384 -4.45 27.61 32.62
C PRO A 384 -4.50 28.84 33.53
N GLU A 385 -5.52 29.00 34.40
CA GLU A 385 -5.66 30.17 35.28
C GLU A 385 -4.70 30.11 36.48
N ASP A 386 -4.46 28.91 37.02
CA ASP A 386 -3.59 28.69 38.19
C ASP A 386 -2.41 27.72 37.92
N ASN A 387 -2.26 27.26 36.68
CA ASN A 387 -1.29 26.25 36.25
C ASN A 387 -1.37 24.91 37.03
N ARG A 388 -2.51 24.62 37.67
CA ARG A 388 -2.69 23.42 38.47
C ARG A 388 -2.82 22.19 37.59
N GLU A 389 -2.03 21.17 37.91
CA GLU A 389 -2.16 19.83 37.34
C GLU A 389 -3.51 19.21 37.74
N ILE A 390 -4.30 18.77 36.76
CA ILE A 390 -5.58 18.07 36.96
C ILE A 390 -5.39 16.57 36.80
N ALA A 391 -4.69 16.16 35.75
CA ALA A 391 -4.39 14.76 35.44
C ALA A 391 -3.15 14.64 34.56
N LYS A 392 -2.42 13.54 34.71
CA LYS A 392 -1.32 13.15 33.81
C LYS A 392 -1.29 11.64 33.63
N GLY A 393 -0.75 11.17 32.52
CA GLY A 393 -0.62 9.73 32.23
C GLY A 393 -0.16 9.48 30.79
N ASN A 394 -0.37 8.25 30.37
CA ASN A 394 -0.06 7.82 29.00
C ASN A 394 -1.33 7.44 28.25
N LEU A 395 -1.29 7.66 26.93
CA LEU A 395 -2.30 7.17 26.00
C LEU A 395 -1.91 5.78 25.49
N SER A 396 -2.88 5.03 24.96
CA SER A 396 -2.68 3.71 24.36
C SER A 396 -2.76 3.77 22.85
N PRO A 397 -1.92 3.01 22.12
CA PRO A 397 -2.00 2.95 20.66
C PRO A 397 -3.26 2.22 20.20
N LEU A 398 -3.96 2.77 19.23
CA LEU A 398 -5.07 2.12 18.52
C LEU A 398 -4.66 1.67 17.11
N THR A 399 -3.89 2.50 16.43
CA THR A 399 -3.28 2.20 15.13
C THR A 399 -1.82 2.65 15.15
N ASP A 400 -1.09 2.44 14.09
CA ASP A 400 0.29 2.93 13.93
C ASP A 400 0.38 4.48 13.96
N TRP A 401 -0.74 5.16 13.73
CA TRP A 401 -0.86 6.61 13.69
C TRP A 401 -1.57 7.20 14.89
N ASN A 402 -2.45 6.45 15.57
CA ASN A 402 -3.35 6.99 16.57
C ASN A 402 -3.13 6.41 17.96
N TRP A 403 -3.11 7.31 18.93
CA TRP A 403 -3.06 7.03 20.36
C TRP A 403 -4.25 7.68 21.06
N SER A 404 -4.91 6.96 21.95
CA SER A 404 -6.11 7.48 22.61
C SER A 404 -6.24 7.01 24.06
N GLY A 405 -7.15 7.67 24.77
CA GLY A 405 -7.53 7.34 26.12
C GLY A 405 -8.65 8.21 26.66
N ASN A 406 -9.20 7.85 27.79
CA ASN A 406 -10.20 8.63 28.50
C ASN A 406 -9.62 9.23 29.78
N ILE A 407 -9.70 10.55 29.92
CA ILE A 407 -9.20 11.25 31.10
C ILE A 407 -10.37 11.57 32.02
N GLN A 408 -10.28 11.13 33.30
CA GLN A 408 -11.26 11.49 34.29
C GLN A 408 -11.05 12.95 34.70
N ILE A 409 -12.10 13.77 34.61
CA ILE A 409 -12.06 15.18 34.98
C ILE A 409 -12.94 15.41 36.23
N PRO A 410 -12.42 16.10 37.27
CA PRO A 410 -13.20 16.46 38.45
C PRO A 410 -14.40 17.35 38.10
N ALA A 411 -15.53 17.16 38.82
CA ALA A 411 -16.77 17.88 38.55
C ALA A 411 -16.65 19.41 38.71
N ASN A 412 -15.75 19.88 39.57
CA ASN A 412 -15.50 21.31 39.81
C ASN A 412 -14.74 22.01 38.65
N GLU A 413 -14.33 21.27 37.62
CA GLU A 413 -13.73 21.84 36.40
C GLU A 413 -14.81 22.17 35.33
N ASN A 414 -16.08 21.81 35.55
CA ASN A 414 -17.15 22.10 34.58
C ASN A 414 -17.29 23.60 34.31
N GLY A 415 -17.42 23.99 33.06
CA GLY A 415 -17.52 25.36 32.59
C GLY A 415 -16.18 26.11 32.50
N LYS A 416 -15.06 25.43 32.76
CA LYS A 416 -13.72 26.05 32.69
C LYS A 416 -12.98 25.74 31.38
N LYS A 417 -12.09 26.65 31.01
CA LYS A 417 -11.09 26.39 29.99
C LYS A 417 -9.98 25.55 30.59
N LEU A 418 -9.59 24.50 29.89
CA LEU A 418 -8.52 23.57 30.28
C LEU A 418 -7.47 23.48 29.16
N ASN A 419 -6.23 23.19 29.55
CA ASN A 419 -5.10 22.93 28.64
C ASN A 419 -4.74 21.44 28.67
N LEU A 420 -4.74 20.81 27.51
CA LEU A 420 -4.17 19.47 27.30
C LEU A 420 -2.85 19.62 26.55
N THR A 421 -1.75 19.23 27.17
CA THR A 421 -0.44 19.10 26.52
C THR A 421 -0.15 17.64 26.32
N VAL A 422 0.24 17.24 25.11
CA VAL A 422 0.57 15.86 24.76
C VAL A 422 1.97 15.83 24.16
N THR A 423 2.78 14.88 24.60
CA THR A 423 4.14 14.65 24.10
C THR A 423 4.27 13.22 23.56
N SER A 424 4.69 13.11 22.33
CA SER A 424 5.04 11.86 21.64
C SER A 424 6.54 11.68 21.68
N SER A 425 7.02 10.53 22.14
CA SER A 425 8.44 10.16 22.14
C SER A 425 8.67 9.07 21.08
N PHE A 426 9.77 9.16 20.34
CA PHE A 426 10.15 8.24 19.28
C PHE A 426 11.39 7.41 19.66
N ASN A 427 11.58 6.25 19.03
CA ASN A 427 12.72 5.36 19.28
C ASN A 427 14.10 5.99 19.01
N ASP A 428 14.14 7.06 18.20
CA ASP A 428 15.36 7.84 17.92
C ASP A 428 15.68 8.90 19.00
N GLY A 429 14.88 8.94 20.06
CA GLY A 429 15.03 9.91 21.16
C GLY A 429 14.46 11.29 20.88
N LYS A 430 13.88 11.52 19.69
CA LYS A 430 13.16 12.76 19.38
C LYS A 430 11.81 12.80 20.07
N GLU A 431 11.29 14.02 20.26
CA GLU A 431 9.96 14.26 20.78
C GLU A 431 9.19 15.26 19.92
N ALA A 432 7.87 15.13 19.92
CA ALA A 432 6.96 16.11 19.36
C ALA A 432 5.89 16.45 20.39
N THR A 433 5.56 17.73 20.56
CA THR A 433 4.60 18.20 21.56
C THR A 433 3.51 19.05 20.92
N ALA A 434 2.28 18.84 21.32
CA ALA A 434 1.13 19.66 20.95
C ALA A 434 0.32 20.08 22.17
N THR A 435 -0.36 21.24 22.08
CA THR A 435 -1.24 21.75 23.14
C THR A 435 -2.59 22.16 22.56
N SER A 436 -3.66 21.73 23.22
CA SER A 436 -5.04 22.13 22.94
C SER A 436 -5.64 22.80 24.15
N GLN A 437 -6.07 24.06 24.01
CA GLN A 437 -6.94 24.74 24.97
C GLN A 437 -8.38 24.57 24.54
N PHE A 438 -9.24 24.10 25.41
CA PHE A 438 -10.64 23.81 25.13
C PHE A 438 -11.55 24.17 26.30
N LEU A 439 -12.85 24.32 26.03
CA LEU A 439 -13.86 24.51 27.07
C LEU A 439 -14.41 23.14 27.51
N TYR A 440 -14.32 22.84 28.80
CA TYR A 440 -14.92 21.63 29.36
C TYR A 440 -16.37 21.93 29.84
N GLN A 441 -17.35 21.31 29.17
CA GLN A 441 -18.78 21.47 29.50
C GLN A 441 -19.46 20.11 29.59
N LYS A 442 -19.95 19.73 30.76
CA LYS A 442 -20.65 18.46 31.00
C LYS A 442 -21.96 18.33 30.20
N ASP A 443 -22.67 19.44 30.01
CA ASP A 443 -24.00 19.48 29.39
C ASP A 443 -23.91 19.94 27.92
N PHE A 444 -22.90 19.52 27.19
CA PHE A 444 -22.80 19.81 25.76
C PHE A 444 -24.02 19.23 25.01
N LYS A 445 -24.92 20.09 24.58
CA LYS A 445 -26.12 19.69 23.84
C LYS A 445 -25.78 19.44 22.38
N SER A 446 -25.81 18.18 21.99
CA SER A 446 -25.77 17.79 20.58
C SER A 446 -27.03 18.30 19.85
N THR A 447 -26.87 18.95 18.70
CA THR A 447 -27.98 19.41 17.86
C THR A 447 -28.74 18.23 17.26
N ALA A 448 -30.08 18.40 17.10
CA ALA A 448 -30.88 17.41 16.40
C ALA A 448 -30.36 17.15 14.97
N ILE A 449 -30.45 15.91 14.54
CA ILE A 449 -30.04 15.51 13.19
C ILE A 449 -31.23 15.66 12.26
N THR A 450 -31.06 16.41 11.18
CA THR A 450 -32.07 16.56 10.13
C THR A 450 -31.36 16.49 8.79
N GLY A 451 -31.71 15.56 7.92
CA GLY A 451 -31.05 15.48 6.62
C GLY A 451 -31.44 14.23 5.85
N LYS A 452 -30.98 14.18 4.59
CA LYS A 452 -31.15 13.04 3.72
C LYS A 452 -30.00 12.06 3.89
N ASP A 453 -30.26 10.81 3.56
CA ASP A 453 -29.26 9.77 3.56
C ASP A 453 -28.12 10.06 2.55
N TRP A 454 -26.93 9.56 2.87
CA TRP A 454 -25.74 9.58 2.04
C TRP A 454 -25.29 8.14 1.78
N ASN A 455 -25.78 7.56 0.69
CA ASN A 455 -25.86 6.11 0.47
C ASN A 455 -24.63 5.51 -0.22
N THR A 456 -23.83 6.34 -0.92
CA THR A 456 -22.64 5.96 -1.67
C THR A 456 -21.78 7.21 -1.92
N LEU A 457 -20.69 7.08 -2.71
CA LEU A 457 -19.86 8.21 -3.11
C LEU A 457 -20.69 9.34 -3.69
N LEU A 458 -20.51 10.57 -3.16
CA LEU A 458 -21.25 11.77 -3.57
C LEU A 458 -22.77 11.55 -3.60
N GLN A 459 -23.29 10.80 -2.60
CA GLN A 459 -24.70 10.60 -2.28
C GLN A 459 -25.50 9.69 -3.21
N ASN A 460 -25.13 9.52 -4.46
CA ASN A 460 -25.93 8.74 -5.44
C ASN A 460 -25.09 8.07 -6.53
N ALA A 461 -25.67 7.09 -7.21
CA ALA A 461 -24.99 6.27 -8.22
C ALA A 461 -24.55 7.04 -9.49
N SER A 462 -24.96 8.29 -9.67
CA SER A 462 -24.49 9.18 -10.75
C SER A 462 -23.39 10.15 -10.28
N HIS A 463 -23.01 10.10 -9.00
CA HIS A 463 -22.04 10.97 -8.34
C HIS A 463 -22.36 12.47 -8.45
N SER A 464 -23.63 12.82 -8.61
CA SER A 464 -24.08 14.21 -8.80
C SER A 464 -24.57 14.88 -7.53
N GLY A 465 -24.55 14.17 -6.40
CA GLY A 465 -25.08 14.63 -5.11
C GLY A 465 -24.12 15.42 -4.23
N GLY A 466 -22.92 15.75 -4.73
CA GLY A 466 -21.92 16.52 -3.98
C GLY A 466 -22.34 17.96 -3.69
N ILE A 467 -23.38 18.47 -4.35
CA ILE A 467 -24.12 19.69 -3.98
C ILE A 467 -25.36 19.25 -3.22
N ASN A 468 -25.53 19.71 -2.01
CA ASN A 468 -26.69 19.32 -1.21
C ASN A 468 -27.32 20.51 -0.48
N ASP A 469 -28.54 20.29 0.01
CA ASP A 469 -29.35 21.21 0.80
C ASP A 469 -28.99 21.20 2.29
N SER A 470 -27.79 20.72 2.65
CA SER A 470 -27.34 20.68 4.02
C SER A 470 -27.23 22.10 4.63
N GLN A 471 -27.36 22.16 5.95
CA GLN A 471 -27.37 23.41 6.71
C GLN A 471 -26.03 23.67 7.41
N ILE A 472 -24.93 23.05 6.95
CA ILE A 472 -23.62 23.25 7.56
C ILE A 472 -23.09 24.65 7.28
N LYS A 473 -22.69 25.32 8.35
CA LYS A 473 -22.09 26.67 8.33
C LYS A 473 -20.82 26.69 9.16
N LEU A 474 -19.91 27.60 8.80
CA LEU A 474 -18.72 27.87 9.60
C LEU A 474 -19.04 28.76 10.83
N PRO A 475 -18.26 28.66 11.91
CA PRO A 475 -17.19 27.67 12.12
C PRO A 475 -17.74 26.27 12.45
N LEU A 476 -16.93 25.24 12.13
CA LEU A 476 -17.23 23.87 12.46
C LEU A 476 -16.89 23.54 13.92
N GLN A 477 -17.65 22.63 14.52
CA GLN A 477 -17.46 22.15 15.89
C GLN A 477 -17.51 20.61 15.92
N LEU A 478 -16.57 20.00 16.63
CA LEU A 478 -16.56 18.56 16.88
C LEU A 478 -17.69 18.15 17.81
N GLN A 479 -18.52 17.22 17.37
CA GLN A 479 -19.63 16.65 18.16
C GLN A 479 -19.17 15.38 18.89
N TRP A 480 -18.48 14.51 18.18
CA TRP A 480 -17.86 13.29 18.70
C TRP A 480 -16.74 12.81 17.79
N THR A 481 -15.86 11.99 18.35
CA THR A 481 -14.84 11.23 17.61
C THR A 481 -14.87 9.77 18.03
N ALA A 482 -14.61 8.88 17.08
CA ALA A 482 -14.42 7.45 17.27
C ALA A 482 -13.22 6.99 16.46
N ASN A 483 -12.67 5.78 16.76
CA ASN A 483 -11.62 5.19 15.96
C ASN A 483 -11.98 3.75 15.62
N THR A 484 -11.74 3.35 14.39
CA THR A 484 -12.07 2.02 13.87
C THR A 484 -11.08 0.94 14.31
N GLY A 485 -9.88 1.31 14.80
CA GLY A 485 -8.77 0.41 15.11
C GLY A 485 -8.03 -0.09 13.86
N SER A 486 -8.22 0.59 12.71
CA SER A 486 -7.54 0.29 11.43
C SER A 486 -7.59 1.53 10.54
N ASN A 487 -6.73 1.59 9.52
CA ASN A 487 -6.68 2.74 8.61
C ASN A 487 -7.97 2.87 7.80
N ILE A 488 -8.36 4.12 7.50
CA ILE A 488 -9.43 4.43 6.55
C ILE A 488 -8.79 5.07 5.32
N PHE A 489 -8.98 4.44 4.17
CA PHE A 489 -8.39 4.91 2.93
C PHE A 489 -9.45 5.61 2.05
N MET A 490 -9.74 5.18 0.83
CA MET A 490 -10.69 5.85 -0.06
C MET A 490 -12.17 5.52 0.21
N ALA A 491 -12.46 4.55 1.06
CA ALA A 491 -13.84 4.21 1.39
C ALA A 491 -14.53 5.39 2.11
N SER A 492 -15.35 6.13 1.36
CA SER A 492 -16.09 7.27 1.89
C SER A 492 -17.14 6.80 2.90
N PRO A 493 -17.35 7.55 4.01
CA PRO A 493 -18.39 7.23 4.98
C PRO A 493 -19.79 7.31 4.37
N LEU A 494 -20.69 6.45 4.82
CA LEU A 494 -22.12 6.54 4.54
C LEU A 494 -22.88 7.04 5.75
N ILE A 495 -23.94 7.80 5.52
CA ILE A 495 -24.90 8.19 6.54
C ILE A 495 -26.27 7.69 6.09
N VAL A 496 -26.83 6.70 6.78
CA VAL A 496 -28.14 6.13 6.43
C VAL A 496 -28.99 6.01 7.69
N GLY A 497 -30.10 6.72 7.72
CA GLY A 497 -30.94 6.87 8.91
C GLY A 497 -30.16 7.49 10.07
N GLN A 498 -29.99 6.75 11.17
CA GLN A 498 -29.25 7.18 12.37
C GLN A 498 -27.88 6.48 12.51
N LYS A 499 -27.33 5.96 11.40
CA LYS A 499 -26.09 5.18 11.41
C LYS A 499 -25.06 5.77 10.44
N VAL A 500 -23.79 5.63 10.82
CA VAL A 500 -22.63 5.92 9.98
C VAL A 500 -21.92 4.61 9.70
N PHE A 501 -21.69 4.28 8.43
CA PHE A 501 -20.95 3.09 8.02
C PHE A 501 -19.59 3.47 7.46
N ILE A 502 -18.57 2.74 7.91
CA ILE A 502 -17.16 2.95 7.54
C ILE A 502 -16.56 1.61 7.17
N ALA A 503 -15.72 1.59 6.14
CA ALA A 503 -14.87 0.44 5.81
C ALA A 503 -13.40 0.78 5.99
N THR A 504 -12.60 -0.23 6.34
CA THR A 504 -11.20 -0.04 6.73
C THR A 504 -10.22 -0.83 5.86
N THR A 505 -8.94 -0.43 5.92
CA THR A 505 -7.82 -1.10 5.27
C THR A 505 -6.78 -1.50 6.31
N ASP A 506 -6.15 -2.66 6.09
CA ASP A 506 -4.96 -3.09 6.79
C ASP A 506 -4.15 -3.99 5.85
N ASP A 507 -3.16 -3.41 5.19
CA ASP A 507 -2.28 -4.13 4.27
C ASP A 507 -1.05 -4.72 4.99
N ASN A 508 -1.18 -4.99 6.30
CA ASN A 508 -0.23 -5.71 7.13
C ASN A 508 -0.69 -7.16 7.37
N THR A 509 0.17 -7.99 7.94
CA THR A 509 -0.18 -9.39 8.25
C THR A 509 -1.22 -9.53 9.37
N SER A 510 -1.52 -8.47 10.11
CA SER A 510 -2.63 -8.41 11.08
C SER A 510 -4.00 -8.56 10.40
N LEU A 511 -4.14 -8.05 9.16
CA LEU A 511 -5.39 -8.06 8.40
C LEU A 511 -6.59 -7.65 9.28
N ASN A 512 -6.40 -6.55 10.05
CA ASN A 512 -7.44 -5.96 10.88
C ASN A 512 -8.37 -5.11 10.02
N THR A 513 -9.19 -5.75 9.20
CA THR A 513 -10.04 -5.12 8.19
C THR A 513 -11.50 -5.32 8.55
N TYR A 514 -12.28 -4.23 8.46
CA TYR A 514 -13.63 -4.21 8.99
C TYR A 514 -14.58 -3.35 8.19
N ILE A 515 -15.87 -3.68 8.29
CA ILE A 515 -16.99 -2.79 8.07
C ILE A 515 -17.56 -2.47 9.45
N CYS A 516 -17.65 -1.18 9.81
CA CYS A 516 -18.09 -0.70 11.11
C CYS A 516 -19.37 0.13 10.97
N ALA A 517 -20.25 0.04 11.95
CA ALA A 517 -21.36 0.97 12.10
C ALA A 517 -21.26 1.72 13.41
N PHE A 518 -21.51 3.03 13.33
CA PHE A 518 -21.57 3.91 14.49
C PHE A 518 -22.95 4.58 14.57
N ASP A 519 -23.40 4.85 15.78
CA ASP A 519 -24.55 5.70 16.01
C ASP A 519 -24.22 7.14 15.58
N PHE A 520 -25.02 7.71 14.69
CA PHE A 520 -24.74 9.02 14.11
C PHE A 520 -24.81 10.16 15.13
N HIS A 521 -25.62 9.99 16.20
CA HIS A 521 -25.77 11.01 17.23
C HIS A 521 -24.60 11.03 18.20
N SER A 522 -24.18 9.87 18.68
CA SER A 522 -23.23 9.73 19.78
C SER A 522 -21.82 9.25 19.37
N GLY A 523 -21.65 8.70 18.16
CA GLY A 523 -20.41 8.06 17.77
C GLY A 523 -20.17 6.68 18.41
N LYS A 524 -21.16 6.14 19.14
CA LYS A 524 -21.05 4.80 19.73
C LYS A 524 -20.98 3.75 18.64
N GLN A 525 -19.98 2.84 18.71
CA GLN A 525 -19.91 1.70 17.81
C GLN A 525 -21.08 0.77 18.06
N LEU A 526 -21.90 0.53 17.03
CA LEU A 526 -23.07 -0.35 17.08
C LEU A 526 -22.68 -1.80 16.78
N TRP A 527 -21.89 -2.01 15.73
CA TRP A 527 -21.37 -3.31 15.35
C TRP A 527 -20.08 -3.15 14.51
N LYS A 528 -19.36 -4.27 14.38
CA LYS A 528 -18.12 -4.36 13.62
C LYS A 528 -18.04 -5.74 12.97
N PHE A 529 -17.98 -5.81 11.64
CA PHE A 529 -17.87 -7.04 10.84
C PHE A 529 -16.47 -7.14 10.27
N ARG A 530 -15.80 -8.27 10.47
CA ARG A 530 -14.45 -8.51 9.93
C ARG A 530 -14.55 -8.98 8.48
N THR A 531 -13.83 -8.31 7.56
CA THR A 531 -13.63 -8.76 6.17
C THR A 531 -12.38 -9.64 6.06
N GLU A 532 -12.23 -10.39 4.97
CA GLU A 532 -11.04 -11.21 4.74
C GLU A 532 -9.83 -10.39 4.31
N ASN A 533 -10.06 -9.22 3.73
CA ASN A 533 -9.01 -8.32 3.25
C ASN A 533 -9.48 -6.86 3.33
N SER A 534 -8.58 -5.92 3.00
CA SER A 534 -8.81 -4.48 2.96
C SER A 534 -9.98 -4.10 2.05
N VAL A 535 -10.85 -3.21 2.51
CA VAL A 535 -11.85 -2.54 1.67
C VAL A 535 -11.26 -1.21 1.22
N LYS A 536 -10.73 -1.18 -0.01
CA LYS A 536 -9.95 -0.05 -0.54
C LYS A 536 -10.77 0.97 -1.33
N ASN A 537 -12.07 0.74 -1.52
CA ASN A 537 -12.92 1.59 -2.35
C ASN A 537 -14.30 1.77 -1.74
N THR A 538 -15.18 2.48 -2.44
CA THR A 538 -16.50 2.87 -2.01
C THR A 538 -17.38 1.68 -1.61
N ILE A 539 -18.05 1.83 -0.47
CA ILE A 539 -19.17 1.00 -0.03
C ILE A 539 -20.51 1.68 -0.39
N ALA A 540 -21.60 0.94 -0.38
CA ALA A 540 -22.92 1.50 -0.64
C ALA A 540 -23.98 0.87 0.26
N CYS A 541 -25.09 1.59 0.50
CA CYS A 541 -26.23 1.11 1.29
C CYS A 541 -27.56 1.45 0.62
N GLU A 542 -28.43 0.45 0.44
CA GLU A 542 -29.79 0.62 -0.03
C GLU A 542 -30.70 -0.40 0.67
N ASN A 543 -31.94 -0.01 0.98
CA ASN A 543 -32.93 -0.91 1.60
C ASN A 543 -32.41 -1.62 2.87
N GLU A 544 -31.72 -0.92 3.77
CA GLU A 544 -31.14 -1.46 5.01
C GLU A 544 -30.08 -2.57 4.76
N ILE A 545 -29.46 -2.60 3.58
CA ILE A 545 -28.38 -3.55 3.23
C ILE A 545 -27.12 -2.78 2.87
N VAL A 546 -26.04 -2.98 3.64
CA VAL A 546 -24.72 -2.43 3.37
C VAL A 546 -23.93 -3.41 2.50
N VAL A 547 -23.39 -2.94 1.39
CA VAL A 547 -22.58 -3.76 0.49
C VAL A 547 -21.15 -3.22 0.42
N ALA A 548 -20.17 -4.11 0.50
CA ALA A 548 -18.75 -3.81 0.40
C ALA A 548 -18.01 -4.89 -0.37
N GLN A 549 -16.92 -4.51 -1.07
CA GLN A 549 -16.01 -5.41 -1.77
C GLN A 549 -14.60 -5.26 -1.16
N ASP A 550 -13.96 -6.39 -0.80
CA ASP A 550 -12.58 -6.38 -0.33
C ASP A 550 -11.55 -6.60 -1.46
N ALA A 551 -10.28 -6.37 -1.17
CA ALA A 551 -9.18 -6.51 -2.13
C ALA A 551 -8.89 -7.98 -2.54
N SER A 552 -9.44 -8.96 -1.84
CA SER A 552 -9.48 -10.38 -2.27
C SER A 552 -10.71 -10.70 -3.12
N CYS A 553 -11.50 -9.67 -3.51
CA CYS A 553 -12.70 -9.77 -4.34
C CYS A 553 -13.87 -10.55 -3.72
N ASN A 554 -13.96 -10.57 -2.40
CA ASN A 554 -15.19 -10.95 -1.73
C ASN A 554 -16.15 -9.76 -1.70
N LEU A 555 -17.39 -10.00 -2.09
CA LEU A 555 -18.49 -9.07 -2.04
C LEU A 555 -19.41 -9.47 -0.88
N TYR A 556 -19.59 -8.59 0.08
CA TYR A 556 -20.39 -8.81 1.29
C TYR A 556 -21.66 -7.98 1.25
N ALA A 557 -22.79 -8.56 1.60
CA ALA A 557 -23.99 -7.81 1.93
C ALA A 557 -24.38 -8.06 3.39
N LEU A 558 -24.50 -6.98 4.16
CA LEU A 558 -24.74 -7.02 5.59
C LEU A 558 -26.05 -6.32 5.93
N ASP A 559 -26.80 -6.87 6.88
CA ASP A 559 -27.92 -6.19 7.51
C ASP A 559 -27.43 -4.92 8.23
N ALA A 560 -27.94 -3.76 7.84
CA ALA A 560 -27.49 -2.47 8.34
C ALA A 560 -27.75 -2.24 9.84
N ALA A 561 -28.73 -2.94 10.42
CA ALA A 561 -29.03 -2.82 11.84
C ALA A 561 -28.08 -3.63 12.72
N SER A 562 -27.73 -4.84 12.29
CA SER A 562 -27.01 -5.81 13.11
C SER A 562 -25.59 -6.14 12.64
N GLY A 563 -25.20 -5.78 11.40
CA GLY A 563 -23.94 -6.17 10.79
C GLY A 563 -23.85 -7.67 10.43
N LYS A 564 -24.94 -8.42 10.53
CA LYS A 564 -24.96 -9.83 10.16
C LYS A 564 -24.88 -10.00 8.65
N PRO A 565 -24.07 -10.95 8.13
CA PRO A 565 -24.02 -11.20 6.70
C PRO A 565 -25.37 -11.83 6.23
N LEU A 566 -25.92 -11.23 5.17
CA LEU A 566 -27.09 -11.74 4.46
C LEU A 566 -26.66 -12.71 3.37
N TRP A 567 -25.63 -12.33 2.62
CA TRP A 567 -24.97 -13.14 1.62
C TRP A 567 -23.53 -12.69 1.38
N GLN A 568 -22.75 -13.58 0.79
CA GLN A 568 -21.39 -13.31 0.32
C GLN A 568 -21.21 -13.92 -1.06
N GLN A 569 -20.53 -13.19 -1.96
CA GLN A 569 -20.14 -13.66 -3.29
C GLN A 569 -18.63 -13.48 -3.48
N TYR A 570 -18.04 -14.35 -4.27
CA TYR A 570 -16.65 -14.25 -4.70
C TYR A 570 -16.61 -13.92 -6.19
N ILE A 571 -16.06 -12.75 -6.53
CA ILE A 571 -15.82 -12.36 -7.92
C ILE A 571 -14.55 -13.07 -8.37
N ASN A 572 -14.70 -14.12 -9.19
CA ASN A 572 -13.62 -15.06 -9.53
C ASN A 572 -12.38 -14.36 -10.13
N LEU A 573 -11.31 -14.33 -9.35
CA LEU A 573 -9.97 -13.94 -9.79
C LEU A 573 -9.22 -15.18 -10.23
N LYS A 574 -8.80 -15.24 -11.49
CA LYS A 574 -8.03 -16.39 -11.96
C LYS A 574 -6.58 -16.38 -11.53
N ASN A 575 -5.94 -15.22 -11.32
CA ASN A 575 -4.48 -15.18 -11.12
C ASN A 575 -3.96 -14.16 -10.10
N TYR A 576 -4.52 -12.94 -9.97
CA TYR A 576 -3.94 -11.84 -9.20
C TYR A 576 -4.97 -11.15 -8.30
N PRO A 577 -4.56 -10.52 -7.20
CA PRO A 577 -5.35 -9.45 -6.63
C PRO A 577 -5.41 -8.32 -7.65
N TYR A 578 -6.59 -8.00 -8.15
CA TYR A 578 -6.79 -6.87 -9.04
C TYR A 578 -7.21 -5.65 -8.24
N LEU A 579 -7.03 -4.46 -8.83
CA LEU A 579 -7.69 -3.26 -8.35
C LEU A 579 -9.21 -3.50 -8.39
N THR A 580 -9.86 -3.29 -7.26
CA THR A 580 -11.31 -3.41 -7.14
C THR A 580 -11.95 -2.06 -7.45
N GLU A 581 -12.86 -2.01 -8.42
CA GLU A 581 -13.69 -0.84 -8.65
C GLU A 581 -14.61 -0.58 -7.45
N GLY A 582 -14.91 0.68 -7.18
CA GLY A 582 -15.96 1.06 -6.24
C GLY A 582 -17.31 0.58 -6.77
N LEU A 583 -18.04 -0.15 -5.93
CA LEU A 583 -19.37 -0.65 -6.28
C LEU A 583 -20.43 0.46 -6.23
N THR A 584 -21.53 0.26 -6.95
CA THR A 584 -22.72 1.12 -6.87
C THR A 584 -23.99 0.29 -6.75
N ILE A 585 -25.04 0.87 -6.15
CA ILE A 585 -26.36 0.22 -6.01
C ILE A 585 -27.41 1.17 -6.59
N ASP A 586 -28.32 0.62 -7.38
CA ASP A 586 -29.50 1.34 -7.87
C ASP A 586 -30.70 0.38 -8.00
N LYS A 587 -31.83 0.76 -7.46
CA LYS A 587 -33.10 0.01 -7.57
C LYS A 587 -33.00 -1.46 -7.20
N GLY A 588 -32.28 -1.79 -6.12
CA GLY A 588 -32.13 -3.14 -5.64
C GLY A 588 -31.16 -4.02 -6.43
N ILE A 589 -30.30 -3.43 -7.26
CA ILE A 589 -29.26 -4.11 -8.02
C ILE A 589 -27.90 -3.57 -7.59
N VAL A 590 -26.98 -4.49 -7.25
CA VAL A 590 -25.58 -4.18 -6.95
C VAL A 590 -24.76 -4.38 -8.23
N TYR A 591 -23.99 -3.38 -8.60
CA TYR A 591 -23.01 -3.45 -9.67
C TYR A 591 -21.60 -3.44 -9.08
N ALA A 592 -20.80 -4.44 -9.43
CA ALA A 592 -19.44 -4.60 -8.93
C ALA A 592 -18.51 -5.09 -10.04
N GLY A 593 -17.26 -4.60 -10.06
CA GLY A 593 -16.27 -4.90 -11.07
C GLY A 593 -14.87 -5.10 -10.49
N ILE A 594 -14.01 -5.73 -11.28
CA ILE A 594 -12.60 -6.00 -10.99
C ILE A 594 -11.70 -5.76 -12.20
N GLY A 595 -12.19 -5.01 -13.22
CA GLY A 595 -11.47 -4.75 -14.49
C GLY A 595 -11.38 -5.93 -15.44
N ALA A 596 -11.42 -7.16 -14.97
CA ALA A 596 -11.49 -8.37 -15.79
C ALA A 596 -12.92 -8.90 -15.97
N GLY A 597 -13.86 -8.35 -15.22
CA GLY A 597 -15.29 -8.69 -15.27
C GLY A 597 -16.11 -7.67 -14.52
N LEU A 598 -17.32 -7.48 -14.99
CA LEU A 598 -18.36 -6.64 -14.40
C LEU A 598 -19.60 -7.49 -14.18
N SER A 599 -20.19 -7.42 -13.02
CA SER A 599 -21.37 -8.22 -12.68
C SER A 599 -22.45 -7.40 -12.00
N ALA A 600 -23.72 -7.80 -12.21
CA ALA A 600 -24.84 -7.30 -11.47
C ALA A 600 -25.44 -8.42 -10.59
N TYR A 601 -25.82 -8.05 -9.38
CA TYR A 601 -26.39 -8.94 -8.38
C TYR A 601 -27.69 -8.38 -7.84
N ASP A 602 -28.65 -9.27 -7.58
CA ASP A 602 -29.84 -8.92 -6.80
C ASP A 602 -29.43 -8.56 -5.36
N LEU A 603 -29.75 -7.38 -4.90
CA LEU A 603 -29.32 -6.84 -3.60
C LEU A 603 -29.74 -7.72 -2.42
N LYS A 604 -30.96 -8.31 -2.45
CA LYS A 604 -31.52 -9.07 -1.35
C LYS A 604 -30.95 -10.49 -1.27
N THR A 605 -30.66 -11.09 -2.43
CA THR A 605 -30.35 -12.53 -2.49
C THR A 605 -28.92 -12.82 -2.90
N GLY A 606 -28.18 -11.83 -3.42
CA GLY A 606 -26.84 -12.01 -3.98
C GLY A 606 -26.80 -12.83 -5.29
N LYS A 607 -27.95 -13.16 -5.88
CA LYS A 607 -28.00 -13.89 -7.14
C LYS A 607 -27.45 -13.04 -8.27
N VAL A 608 -26.58 -13.64 -9.08
CA VAL A 608 -26.07 -12.99 -10.31
C VAL A 608 -27.23 -12.78 -11.29
N ILE A 609 -27.41 -11.57 -11.74
CA ILE A 609 -28.37 -11.19 -12.77
C ILE A 609 -27.69 -11.33 -14.14
N TRP A 610 -26.50 -10.77 -14.28
CA TRP A 610 -25.64 -10.93 -15.44
C TRP A 610 -24.17 -10.78 -15.07
N THR A 611 -23.27 -11.29 -15.92
CA THR A 611 -21.83 -11.12 -15.84
C THR A 611 -21.28 -10.84 -17.23
N ASN A 612 -20.48 -9.79 -17.37
CA ASN A 612 -19.72 -9.48 -18.57
C ASN A 612 -18.25 -9.82 -18.34
N THR A 613 -17.71 -10.72 -19.17
CA THR A 613 -16.30 -11.14 -19.17
C THR A 613 -15.63 -10.85 -20.52
N ASP A 614 -16.26 -10.05 -21.37
CA ASP A 614 -15.77 -9.73 -22.72
C ASP A 614 -14.55 -8.80 -22.68
N TRP A 615 -14.33 -8.16 -21.55
CA TRP A 615 -13.15 -7.34 -21.33
C TRP A 615 -11.91 -8.22 -21.24
N LYS A 616 -11.04 -8.08 -22.20
CA LYS A 616 -9.78 -8.84 -22.26
C LYS A 616 -8.69 -8.25 -21.35
N GLN A 617 -8.95 -7.12 -20.75
CA GLN A 617 -8.02 -6.47 -19.85
C GLN A 617 -8.17 -7.02 -18.44
N ARG A 618 -7.03 -7.19 -17.76
CA ARG A 618 -6.92 -7.94 -16.51
C ARG A 618 -6.75 -7.06 -15.28
N GLU A 619 -6.75 -5.75 -15.45
CA GLU A 619 -6.46 -4.80 -14.39
C GLU A 619 -7.68 -3.92 -14.13
N GLY A 620 -8.09 -3.82 -12.85
CA GLY A 620 -9.17 -2.98 -12.41
C GLY A 620 -8.83 -1.49 -12.45
N SER A 621 -9.66 -0.72 -11.81
CA SER A 621 -9.49 0.72 -11.61
C SER A 621 -9.87 1.06 -10.17
N THR A 622 -9.41 2.19 -9.68
CA THR A 622 -9.83 2.74 -8.39
C THR A 622 -11.10 3.57 -8.48
N THR A 623 -11.68 3.72 -9.68
CA THR A 623 -12.92 4.47 -9.88
C THR A 623 -14.13 3.73 -9.32
N THR A 624 -15.15 4.48 -8.91
CA THR A 624 -16.47 3.93 -8.57
C THR A 624 -17.36 3.87 -9.82
N LEU A 625 -18.10 2.78 -9.97
CA LEU A 625 -19.04 2.58 -11.07
C LEU A 625 -20.11 3.68 -11.09
N THR A 626 -20.34 4.29 -12.25
CA THR A 626 -21.27 5.41 -12.42
C THR A 626 -22.46 5.00 -13.28
N ILE A 627 -23.69 5.35 -12.84
CA ILE A 627 -24.92 5.13 -13.61
C ILE A 627 -25.30 6.41 -14.36
N ALA A 628 -25.35 6.33 -15.69
CA ALA A 628 -25.71 7.40 -16.59
C ALA A 628 -26.96 7.01 -17.42
N GLY A 629 -28.13 7.07 -16.82
CA GLY A 629 -29.38 6.58 -17.41
C GLY A 629 -29.37 5.05 -17.58
N ASP A 630 -29.44 4.56 -18.80
CA ASP A 630 -29.38 3.13 -19.14
C ASP A 630 -27.93 2.62 -19.36
N VAL A 631 -26.92 3.45 -19.12
CA VAL A 631 -25.51 3.11 -19.32
C VAL A 631 -24.77 3.03 -17.98
N LEU A 632 -24.14 1.88 -17.73
CA LEU A 632 -23.23 1.67 -16.62
C LEU A 632 -21.81 1.97 -17.08
N ILE A 633 -21.16 2.96 -16.47
CA ILE A 633 -19.80 3.39 -16.79
C ILE A 633 -18.82 2.71 -15.84
N SER A 634 -17.79 2.12 -16.42
CA SER A 634 -16.69 1.48 -15.71
C SER A 634 -15.36 1.80 -16.37
N GLY A 635 -14.26 1.57 -15.67
CA GLY A 635 -12.93 1.85 -16.19
C GLY A 635 -11.96 0.71 -15.95
N THR A 636 -10.82 0.78 -16.66
CA THR A 636 -9.66 -0.03 -16.37
C THR A 636 -8.41 0.84 -16.44
N GLN A 637 -7.41 0.52 -15.63
CA GLN A 637 -6.20 1.33 -15.49
C GLN A 637 -5.50 1.61 -16.83
N TRP A 638 -5.36 0.61 -17.67
CA TRP A 638 -4.68 0.70 -18.96
C TRP A 638 -5.62 0.66 -20.16
N GLY A 639 -6.88 0.37 -19.92
CA GLY A 639 -7.85 0.11 -20.98
C GLY A 639 -8.78 1.25 -21.30
N GLY A 640 -8.84 2.27 -20.47
CA GLY A 640 -9.73 3.41 -20.64
C GLY A 640 -11.10 3.23 -20.01
N LEU A 641 -12.09 3.85 -20.61
CA LEU A 641 -13.47 3.93 -20.14
C LEU A 641 -14.40 3.06 -21.00
N TYR A 642 -15.38 2.42 -20.35
CA TYR A 642 -16.38 1.56 -21.00
C TYR A 642 -17.79 2.02 -20.63
N GLY A 643 -18.67 2.08 -21.62
CA GLY A 643 -20.11 2.17 -21.41
C GLY A 643 -20.74 0.80 -21.65
N ASN A 644 -21.54 0.34 -20.69
CA ASN A 644 -22.19 -0.96 -20.75
C ASN A 644 -23.71 -0.79 -20.60
N ASP A 645 -24.50 -1.58 -21.32
CA ASP A 645 -25.96 -1.64 -21.12
C ASP A 645 -26.22 -2.12 -19.68
N ILE A 646 -26.89 -1.32 -18.89
CA ILE A 646 -27.08 -1.58 -17.45
C ILE A 646 -27.90 -2.85 -17.17
N ARG A 647 -28.77 -3.27 -18.08
CA ARG A 647 -29.67 -4.42 -17.92
C ARG A 647 -29.01 -5.75 -18.29
N THR A 648 -28.04 -5.72 -19.21
CA THR A 648 -27.41 -6.91 -19.78
C THR A 648 -25.92 -7.03 -19.53
N GLY A 649 -25.29 -5.93 -19.08
CA GLY A 649 -23.83 -5.83 -18.93
C GLY A 649 -23.06 -5.76 -20.25
N LYS A 650 -23.74 -5.84 -21.40
CA LYS A 650 -23.09 -5.84 -22.72
C LYS A 650 -22.39 -4.50 -22.99
N GLN A 651 -21.14 -4.56 -23.42
CA GLN A 651 -20.40 -3.37 -23.81
C GLN A 651 -21.07 -2.68 -24.99
N LEU A 652 -21.40 -1.40 -24.85
CA LEU A 652 -21.93 -0.52 -25.88
C LEU A 652 -20.79 0.18 -26.63
N TRP A 653 -19.83 0.71 -25.90
CA TRP A 653 -18.67 1.41 -26.43
C TRP A 653 -17.45 1.28 -25.51
N LYS A 654 -16.29 1.57 -26.09
CA LYS A 654 -15.01 1.68 -25.39
C LYS A 654 -14.29 2.94 -25.86
N LEU A 655 -13.71 3.69 -24.92
CA LEU A 655 -12.89 4.86 -25.17
C LEU A 655 -11.52 4.62 -24.53
N SER A 656 -10.49 4.39 -25.36
CA SER A 656 -9.12 4.09 -24.93
C SER A 656 -8.07 5.07 -25.47
N ASP A 657 -8.52 6.07 -26.25
CA ASP A 657 -7.65 7.02 -26.92
C ASP A 657 -7.60 8.36 -26.18
N ASN A 658 -6.73 9.28 -26.63
CA ASN A 658 -6.62 10.66 -26.12
C ASN A 658 -6.10 10.82 -24.68
N GLY A 659 -5.35 9.87 -24.14
CA GLY A 659 -4.76 9.99 -22.80
C GLY A 659 -5.76 9.78 -21.66
N LEU A 660 -6.88 9.12 -21.91
CA LEU A 660 -7.79 8.63 -20.88
C LEU A 660 -7.18 7.40 -20.20
N GLY A 661 -6.33 7.62 -19.22
CA GLY A 661 -5.97 6.59 -18.26
C GLY A 661 -6.92 6.68 -17.07
N ASN A 662 -7.87 5.76 -16.93
CA ASN A 662 -8.90 5.86 -15.89
C ASN A 662 -8.42 5.23 -14.58
N ARG A 663 -7.48 5.93 -13.89
CA ARG A 663 -6.84 5.43 -12.68
C ARG A 663 -7.45 5.90 -11.38
N GLY A 664 -8.16 7.04 -11.37
CA GLY A 664 -8.45 7.72 -10.13
C GLY A 664 -9.89 8.23 -10.03
N ALA A 665 -10.14 9.39 -10.60
CA ALA A 665 -11.42 10.08 -10.47
C ALA A 665 -12.57 9.33 -11.13
N SER A 666 -13.69 9.19 -10.40
CA SER A 666 -14.91 8.60 -10.96
C SER A 666 -15.62 9.56 -11.89
N PRO A 667 -16.28 9.07 -12.96
CA PRO A 667 -17.15 9.91 -13.78
C PRO A 667 -18.32 10.47 -13.00
N VAL A 668 -18.77 11.67 -13.35
CA VAL A 668 -20.01 12.28 -12.85
C VAL A 668 -21.02 12.36 -13.98
N TYR A 669 -22.22 11.82 -13.79
CA TYR A 669 -23.33 12.01 -14.74
C TYR A 669 -24.23 13.15 -14.27
N ARG A 670 -24.22 14.24 -15.03
CA ARG A 670 -25.06 15.43 -14.78
C ARG A 670 -25.40 16.13 -16.09
N ASP A 671 -26.58 16.71 -16.17
CA ASP A 671 -27.08 17.45 -17.33
C ASP A 671 -27.01 16.64 -18.64
N GLY A 672 -27.27 15.31 -18.55
CA GLY A 672 -27.25 14.38 -19.70
C GLY A 672 -25.83 14.04 -20.21
N LYS A 673 -24.77 14.39 -19.50
CA LYS A 673 -23.37 14.23 -19.93
C LYS A 673 -22.51 13.62 -18.83
N LEU A 674 -21.38 12.99 -19.23
CA LEU A 674 -20.34 12.54 -18.33
C LEU A 674 -19.24 13.59 -18.24
N TRP A 675 -18.86 13.91 -17.00
CA TRP A 675 -17.83 14.87 -16.63
C TRP A 675 -16.69 14.09 -15.96
N ILE A 676 -15.48 14.15 -16.54
CA ILE A 676 -14.34 13.32 -16.11
C ILE A 676 -13.07 14.16 -16.09
N ILE A 677 -12.24 13.96 -15.07
CA ILE A 677 -10.83 14.36 -15.06
C ILE A 677 -9.95 13.11 -15.14
N SER A 678 -8.87 13.16 -15.88
CA SER A 678 -7.93 12.05 -16.02
C SER A 678 -6.57 12.57 -16.51
N SER A 679 -5.50 12.07 -15.90
CA SER A 679 -4.11 12.38 -16.25
C SER A 679 -3.78 13.87 -16.27
N LYS A 680 -4.00 14.57 -17.35
CA LYS A 680 -3.77 16.02 -17.52
C LYS A 680 -4.96 16.75 -18.15
N SER A 681 -6.07 16.06 -18.30
CA SER A 681 -7.20 16.59 -19.09
C SER A 681 -8.53 16.45 -18.37
N PHE A 682 -9.39 17.38 -18.69
CA PHE A 682 -10.82 17.32 -18.46
C PHE A 682 -11.52 16.82 -19.72
N PHE A 683 -12.55 16.00 -19.57
CA PHE A 683 -13.35 15.45 -20.66
C PHE A 683 -14.85 15.64 -20.40
N LEU A 684 -15.58 15.98 -21.47
CA LEU A 684 -17.02 15.96 -21.52
C LEU A 684 -17.44 14.91 -22.55
N ILE A 685 -18.23 13.90 -22.13
CA ILE A 685 -18.52 12.73 -22.94
C ILE A 685 -20.03 12.49 -23.01
N GLU A 686 -20.52 12.08 -24.20
CA GLU A 686 -21.87 11.60 -24.39
C GLU A 686 -22.01 10.16 -23.86
N PRO A 687 -22.85 9.89 -22.84
CA PRO A 687 -22.88 8.59 -22.18
C PRO A 687 -23.34 7.42 -23.05
N GLN A 688 -24.21 7.64 -24.04
CA GLN A 688 -24.78 6.59 -24.89
C GLN A 688 -23.80 6.06 -25.95
N THR A 689 -22.89 6.92 -26.43
CA THR A 689 -21.98 6.61 -27.55
C THR A 689 -20.51 6.61 -27.18
N GLY A 690 -20.14 7.16 -26.01
CA GLY A 690 -18.74 7.39 -25.64
C GLY A 690 -18.07 8.51 -26.43
N LYS A 691 -18.83 9.29 -27.22
CA LYS A 691 -18.28 10.39 -28.02
C LYS A 691 -17.72 11.49 -27.08
N VAL A 692 -16.46 11.84 -27.26
CA VAL A 692 -15.88 13.01 -26.62
C VAL A 692 -16.46 14.27 -27.25
N LEU A 693 -17.21 15.03 -26.46
CA LEU A 693 -17.84 16.29 -26.89
C LEU A 693 -16.86 17.45 -26.71
N GLN A 694 -16.05 17.40 -25.66
CA GLN A 694 -15.06 18.42 -25.36
C GLN A 694 -13.91 17.81 -24.55
N GLN A 695 -12.69 18.27 -24.84
CA GLN A 695 -11.47 17.94 -24.06
C GLN A 695 -10.71 19.24 -23.80
N LYS A 696 -10.15 19.36 -22.57
CA LYS A 696 -9.33 20.50 -22.18
C LYS A 696 -8.12 19.99 -21.42
N GLU A 697 -6.93 20.21 -21.96
CA GLU A 697 -5.69 19.97 -21.24
C GLU A 697 -5.46 21.03 -20.14
N LEU A 698 -5.04 20.59 -18.98
CA LEU A 698 -4.74 21.42 -17.80
C LEU A 698 -3.27 21.26 -17.43
N SER A 699 -2.66 22.33 -16.93
CA SER A 699 -1.25 22.35 -16.49
C SER A 699 -1.08 21.78 -15.06
N ALA A 700 -1.74 20.64 -14.77
CA ALA A 700 -1.70 19.97 -13.47
C ALA A 700 -1.68 18.45 -13.67
N ASN A 701 -1.12 17.72 -12.70
CA ASN A 701 -1.28 16.28 -12.63
C ASN A 701 -2.64 15.96 -11.99
N LEU A 702 -3.52 15.30 -12.73
CA LEU A 702 -4.88 14.93 -12.31
C LEU A 702 -5.01 13.43 -12.00
N ASP A 703 -3.90 12.70 -11.83
CA ASP A 703 -3.90 11.32 -11.34
C ASP A 703 -4.17 11.31 -9.81
N VAL A 704 -5.42 11.56 -9.46
CA VAL A 704 -6.01 11.54 -8.12
C VAL A 704 -7.39 10.92 -8.15
N THR A 705 -7.89 10.47 -7.01
CA THR A 705 -9.23 9.89 -6.88
C THR A 705 -10.34 10.94 -6.72
N SER A 706 -9.99 12.21 -6.70
CA SER A 706 -10.91 13.36 -6.56
C SER A 706 -11.93 13.43 -7.70
N THR A 707 -13.12 12.89 -7.48
CA THR A 707 -14.25 12.97 -8.40
C THR A 707 -14.77 14.41 -8.47
N PRO A 708 -14.94 14.99 -9.67
CA PRO A 708 -15.28 16.41 -9.79
C PRO A 708 -16.67 16.75 -9.23
N LEU A 709 -16.76 17.86 -8.52
CA LEU A 709 -18.04 18.49 -8.18
C LEU A 709 -18.49 19.36 -9.33
N VAL A 710 -19.58 18.99 -10.00
CA VAL A 710 -20.16 19.74 -11.12
C VAL A 710 -21.34 20.56 -10.62
N THR A 711 -21.18 21.87 -10.51
CA THR A 711 -22.23 22.82 -10.09
C THR A 711 -23.00 23.38 -11.29
N GLU A 712 -23.80 24.42 -11.10
CA GLU A 712 -24.39 25.17 -12.19
C GLU A 712 -23.34 25.98 -12.96
N HIS A 713 -22.34 26.54 -12.25
CA HIS A 713 -21.38 27.50 -12.79
C HIS A 713 -19.93 27.02 -12.78
N GLU A 714 -19.55 26.06 -11.91
CA GLU A 714 -18.18 25.59 -11.73
C GLU A 714 -18.03 24.08 -11.84
N ILE A 715 -16.81 23.63 -12.15
CA ILE A 715 -16.34 22.27 -12.00
C ILE A 715 -15.15 22.31 -11.03
N ILE A 716 -15.29 21.70 -9.84
CA ILE A 716 -14.29 21.78 -8.76
C ILE A 716 -13.70 20.40 -8.53
N PHE A 717 -12.39 20.29 -8.41
CA PHE A 717 -11.66 19.02 -8.20
C PHE A 717 -10.28 19.22 -7.58
N GLY A 718 -9.72 18.15 -7.04
CA GLY A 718 -8.35 18.09 -6.55
C GLY A 718 -7.34 17.74 -7.65
N SER A 719 -6.06 17.97 -7.38
CA SER A 719 -4.92 17.55 -8.20
C SER A 719 -3.84 16.91 -7.35
N ALA A 720 -2.86 16.27 -7.97
CA ALA A 720 -1.75 15.61 -7.29
C ALA A 720 -0.63 16.59 -6.86
N ASP A 721 -0.49 17.72 -7.55
CA ASP A 721 0.69 18.58 -7.45
C ASP A 721 0.40 20.04 -7.15
N ARG A 722 -0.86 20.48 -7.22
CA ARG A 722 -1.21 21.90 -7.17
C ARG A 722 -2.45 22.25 -6.35
N GLY A 723 -2.93 21.34 -5.51
CA GLY A 723 -4.09 21.58 -4.67
C GLY A 723 -5.41 21.47 -5.42
N ILE A 724 -6.31 22.46 -5.23
CA ILE A 724 -7.71 22.41 -5.64
C ILE A 724 -7.97 23.41 -6.76
N PHE A 725 -8.69 22.99 -7.79
CA PHE A 725 -9.07 23.81 -8.95
C PHE A 725 -10.57 24.01 -9.05
N ALA A 726 -10.98 25.15 -9.59
CA ALA A 726 -12.30 25.32 -10.19
C ALA A 726 -12.19 25.83 -11.61
N LEU A 727 -12.89 25.18 -12.50
CA LEU A 727 -13.11 25.66 -13.88
C LEU A 727 -14.45 26.39 -13.94
N ASP A 728 -14.51 27.43 -14.72
CA ASP A 728 -15.77 28.01 -15.21
C ASP A 728 -16.44 27.01 -16.15
N LYS A 729 -17.63 26.53 -15.79
CA LYS A 729 -18.29 25.42 -16.51
C LYS A 729 -18.57 25.71 -17.99
N PRO A 730 -19.05 26.90 -18.40
CA PRO A 730 -19.24 27.22 -19.81
C PRO A 730 -17.97 27.27 -20.65
N THR A 731 -16.89 27.82 -20.13
CA THR A 731 -15.67 28.14 -20.89
C THR A 731 -14.53 27.15 -20.66
N LEU A 732 -14.56 26.37 -19.56
CA LEU A 732 -13.52 25.48 -19.07
C LEU A 732 -12.18 26.20 -18.79
N PHE A 733 -12.20 27.51 -18.58
CA PHE A 733 -11.04 28.23 -18.08
C PHE A 733 -10.94 28.08 -16.56
N ILE A 734 -9.70 28.10 -16.04
CA ILE A 734 -9.48 28.10 -14.61
C ILE A 734 -10.07 29.40 -14.04
N LYS A 735 -11.06 29.27 -13.17
CA LYS A 735 -11.71 30.37 -12.45
C LYS A 735 -10.91 30.77 -11.21
N TRP A 736 -10.49 29.76 -10.42
CA TRP A 736 -9.64 29.94 -9.26
C TRP A 736 -8.84 28.66 -8.96
N ARG A 737 -7.80 28.82 -8.14
CA ARG A 737 -7.03 27.72 -7.54
C ARG A 737 -6.82 28.02 -6.06
N ALA A 738 -7.02 27.01 -5.20
CA ALA A 738 -6.69 27.05 -3.80
C ALA A 738 -5.50 26.10 -3.52
N GLU A 739 -4.44 26.62 -2.92
CA GLU A 739 -3.23 25.84 -2.63
C GLU A 739 -3.39 25.08 -1.33
N THR A 740 -3.01 23.81 -1.32
CA THR A 740 -2.82 22.96 -0.14
C THR A 740 -1.36 22.99 0.30
N LEU A 741 -1.08 22.49 1.49
CA LEU A 741 0.31 22.30 1.94
C LEU A 741 0.92 21.05 1.26
N PRO A 742 2.25 20.85 1.35
CA PRO A 742 2.87 19.62 0.88
C PRO A 742 2.25 18.41 1.54
N SER A 743 2.06 17.34 0.76
CA SER A 743 1.50 16.06 1.23
C SER A 743 2.37 15.45 2.32
N LEU A 744 1.75 14.87 3.34
CA LEU A 744 2.44 14.07 4.36
C LEU A 744 3.04 12.79 3.74
N VAL A 745 2.34 12.19 2.79
CA VAL A 745 2.75 11.02 2.02
C VAL A 745 2.42 11.22 0.55
N TYR A 746 3.11 10.53 -0.34
CA TYR A 746 2.86 10.62 -1.77
C TYR A 746 1.86 9.55 -2.20
N THR A 747 0.84 9.92 -2.96
CA THR A 747 -0.23 9.05 -3.42
C THR A 747 -0.35 9.00 -4.94
N ALA A 748 0.13 10.02 -5.66
CA ALA A 748 0.04 10.04 -7.12
C ALA A 748 0.95 9.00 -7.77
N PRO A 749 0.41 8.11 -8.62
CA PRO A 749 1.19 7.11 -9.33
C PRO A 749 2.26 7.73 -10.25
N TYR A 750 3.41 7.06 -10.35
CA TYR A 750 4.51 7.44 -11.26
C TYR A 750 5.05 8.87 -11.09
N SER A 751 4.78 9.54 -9.98
CA SER A 751 5.25 10.89 -9.70
C SER A 751 6.09 10.92 -8.43
N SER A 752 7.41 11.07 -8.57
CA SER A 752 8.37 11.21 -7.45
C SER A 752 8.66 12.69 -7.09
N THR A 753 8.01 13.64 -7.76
CA THR A 753 8.12 15.06 -7.45
C THR A 753 7.33 15.41 -6.18
N PRO A 754 7.72 16.46 -5.41
CA PRO A 754 6.94 16.87 -4.27
C PRO A 754 5.47 17.06 -4.63
N GLN A 755 4.59 16.46 -3.84
CA GLN A 755 3.15 16.43 -4.08
C GLN A 755 2.42 17.38 -3.11
N ALA A 756 1.27 17.91 -3.59
CA ALA A 756 0.26 18.61 -2.80
C ALA A 756 -1.11 17.97 -3.15
N ALA A 757 -1.19 16.64 -2.92
CA ALA A 757 -2.24 15.79 -3.44
C ALA A 757 -3.55 15.97 -2.68
N VAL A 758 -4.65 15.99 -3.44
CA VAL A 758 -6.02 16.05 -2.96
C VAL A 758 -6.79 14.88 -3.58
N GLU A 759 -6.87 13.79 -2.82
CA GLU A 759 -7.54 12.55 -3.25
C GLU A 759 -9.04 12.59 -3.03
N THR A 760 -9.53 13.39 -2.08
CA THR A 760 -10.97 13.46 -1.76
C THR A 760 -11.74 14.24 -2.81
N SER A 761 -13.00 13.90 -2.96
CA SER A 761 -13.93 14.64 -3.83
C SER A 761 -14.50 15.85 -3.10
N PRO A 762 -14.67 17.01 -3.75
CA PRO A 762 -15.28 18.19 -3.14
C PRO A 762 -16.76 17.97 -2.86
N VAL A 763 -17.24 18.48 -1.74
CA VAL A 763 -18.67 18.52 -1.36
C VAL A 763 -19.04 19.95 -1.01
N SER A 764 -20.11 20.48 -1.61
CA SER A 764 -20.58 21.85 -1.40
C SER A 764 -21.82 21.91 -0.53
N SER A 765 -21.80 22.82 0.45
CA SER A 765 -22.94 23.18 1.27
C SER A 765 -22.95 24.70 1.53
N GLN A 766 -24.07 25.35 1.31
CA GLN A 766 -24.27 26.82 1.57
C GLN A 766 -23.16 27.71 0.93
N GLY A 767 -22.68 27.35 -0.27
CA GLY A 767 -21.63 28.09 -0.99
C GLY A 767 -20.21 27.88 -0.43
N ILE A 768 -20.02 26.92 0.47
CA ILE A 768 -18.71 26.49 0.97
C ILE A 768 -18.42 25.09 0.45
N VAL A 769 -17.24 24.90 -0.11
CA VAL A 769 -16.70 23.60 -0.53
C VAL A 769 -15.84 23.03 0.58
N TYR A 770 -16.18 21.81 1.01
CA TYR A 770 -15.43 21.02 1.98
C TYR A 770 -14.64 19.93 1.25
N ILE A 771 -13.33 19.84 1.52
CA ILE A 771 -12.45 18.91 0.84
C ILE A 771 -11.24 18.56 1.72
N GLY A 772 -10.95 17.28 1.88
CA GLY A 772 -9.78 16.80 2.63
C GLY A 772 -8.55 16.71 1.72
N ALA A 773 -7.36 16.72 2.30
CA ALA A 773 -6.12 16.62 1.54
C ALA A 773 -5.08 15.70 2.20
N SER A 774 -4.09 15.29 1.43
CA SER A 774 -3.00 14.42 1.89
C SER A 774 -2.05 15.10 2.88
N ASP A 775 -2.18 16.41 3.08
CA ASP A 775 -1.45 17.20 4.09
C ASP A 775 -2.07 17.12 5.50
N GLY A 776 -3.17 16.37 5.64
CA GLY A 776 -3.88 16.18 6.92
C GLY A 776 -4.88 17.27 7.28
N TYR A 777 -5.25 18.13 6.34
CA TYR A 777 -6.26 19.16 6.55
C TYR A 777 -7.60 18.82 5.89
N LEU A 778 -8.70 19.23 6.52
CA LEU A 778 -9.98 19.50 5.90
C LEU A 778 -10.05 21.01 5.61
N TYR A 779 -10.25 21.36 4.36
CA TYR A 779 -10.39 22.74 3.90
C TYR A 779 -11.85 23.11 3.73
N ALA A 780 -12.24 24.32 4.14
CA ALA A 780 -13.51 24.96 3.86
C ALA A 780 -13.26 26.19 2.97
N ILE A 781 -13.71 26.14 1.72
CA ILE A 781 -13.34 27.08 0.65
C ILE A 781 -14.62 27.77 0.15
N ASP A 782 -14.59 29.09 -0.03
CA ASP A 782 -15.65 29.80 -0.72
C ASP A 782 -15.74 29.33 -2.17
N GLN A 783 -16.90 28.76 -2.52
CA GLN A 783 -17.10 28.11 -3.81
C GLN A 783 -16.88 29.06 -5.02
N SER A 784 -17.26 30.32 -4.86
CA SER A 784 -17.22 31.29 -5.96
C SER A 784 -15.83 31.91 -6.19
N THR A 785 -15.04 32.06 -5.12
CA THR A 785 -13.78 32.80 -5.12
C THR A 785 -12.54 31.95 -4.91
N GLY A 786 -12.66 30.72 -4.38
CA GLY A 786 -11.54 29.87 -4.01
C GLY A 786 -10.81 30.30 -2.73
N ILE A 787 -11.34 31.30 -1.99
CA ILE A 787 -10.75 31.77 -0.74
C ILE A 787 -10.98 30.71 0.35
N ILE A 788 -9.88 30.24 0.98
CA ILE A 788 -9.96 29.36 2.14
C ILE A 788 -10.54 30.16 3.33
N LYS A 789 -11.72 29.80 3.78
CA LYS A 789 -12.44 30.43 4.91
C LYS A 789 -12.04 29.83 6.25
N ASP A 790 -11.77 28.51 6.28
CA ASP A 790 -11.37 27.78 7.48
C ASP A 790 -10.63 26.50 7.11
N LYS A 791 -9.85 25.91 8.03
CA LYS A 791 -9.23 24.61 7.89
C LYS A 791 -9.04 23.93 9.24
N LEU A 792 -9.27 22.60 9.27
CA LEU A 792 -9.06 21.77 10.46
C LEU A 792 -7.91 20.82 10.21
N TYR A 793 -6.94 20.77 11.14
CA TYR A 793 -5.78 19.87 11.05
C TYR A 793 -6.00 18.60 11.87
N PHE A 794 -5.82 17.43 11.23
CA PHE A 794 -5.95 16.13 11.86
C PHE A 794 -4.60 15.42 12.09
N GLY A 795 -3.52 15.87 11.48
CA GLY A 795 -2.19 15.25 11.64
C GLY A 795 -2.03 13.88 10.98
N ALA A 796 -3.02 13.44 10.21
CA ALA A 796 -2.99 12.27 9.35
C ALA A 796 -3.69 12.61 8.05
N PRO A 797 -3.29 12.01 6.91
CA PRO A 797 -3.92 12.29 5.61
C PRO A 797 -5.43 12.07 5.63
N VAL A 798 -6.18 12.90 4.89
CA VAL A 798 -7.61 12.73 4.67
C VAL A 798 -7.79 12.25 3.23
N PHE A 799 -8.09 10.97 3.05
CA PHE A 799 -8.25 10.31 1.74
C PHE A 799 -9.70 10.00 1.40
N SER A 800 -10.58 9.89 2.40
CA SER A 800 -11.98 9.60 2.18
C SER A 800 -12.81 10.88 2.01
N THR A 801 -13.69 10.88 1.00
CA THR A 801 -14.61 12.01 0.75
C THR A 801 -15.58 12.17 1.91
N VAL A 802 -15.80 13.40 2.35
CA VAL A 802 -16.74 13.70 3.45
C VAL A 802 -18.18 13.34 3.08
N ALA A 803 -18.96 12.89 4.06
CA ALA A 803 -20.40 12.69 3.94
C ALA A 803 -21.14 13.77 4.75
N VAL A 804 -22.21 14.32 4.19
CA VAL A 804 -22.98 15.41 4.82
C VAL A 804 -24.45 15.06 4.89
N SER A 805 -25.06 15.24 6.05
CA SER A 805 -26.50 15.07 6.25
C SER A 805 -27.03 16.13 7.20
N GLY A 806 -27.95 16.97 6.73
CA GLY A 806 -28.52 18.05 7.49
C GLY A 806 -27.48 19.06 7.97
N ASN A 807 -27.33 19.18 9.27
CA ASN A 807 -26.38 20.08 9.91
C ASN A 807 -25.08 19.39 10.36
N ARG A 808 -24.82 18.14 9.95
CA ARG A 808 -23.64 17.36 10.33
C ARG A 808 -22.85 16.85 9.15
N MET A 809 -21.56 16.69 9.39
CA MET A 809 -20.58 16.16 8.44
C MET A 809 -19.78 15.04 9.12
N ILE A 810 -19.57 13.94 8.42
CA ILE A 810 -18.61 12.90 8.80
C ILE A 810 -17.35 13.05 7.98
N VAL A 811 -16.22 13.12 8.68
CA VAL A 811 -14.86 13.15 8.12
C VAL A 811 -14.11 11.95 8.67
N CYS A 812 -13.26 11.31 7.85
CA CYS A 812 -12.39 10.24 8.30
C CYS A 812 -10.95 10.55 7.88
N ASP A 813 -9.99 10.21 8.76
CA ASP A 813 -8.56 10.31 8.43
C ASP A 813 -7.92 8.93 8.30
N PHE A 814 -6.71 8.91 7.76
CA PHE A 814 -5.95 7.68 7.53
C PHE A 814 -5.54 6.98 8.84
N ALA A 815 -5.50 7.69 9.97
CA ALA A 815 -5.24 7.10 11.29
C ALA A 815 -6.38 6.26 11.85
N GLY A 816 -7.50 6.14 11.11
CA GLY A 816 -8.68 5.38 11.48
C GLY A 816 -9.71 6.16 12.29
N ASN A 817 -9.54 7.46 12.45
CA ASN A 817 -10.51 8.27 13.17
C ASN A 817 -11.72 8.64 12.30
N VAL A 818 -12.85 8.71 12.96
CA VAL A 818 -14.14 9.15 12.44
C VAL A 818 -14.59 10.37 13.25
N TYR A 819 -14.77 11.49 12.59
CA TYR A 819 -15.17 12.76 13.20
C TYR A 819 -16.58 13.12 12.77
N CYS A 820 -17.44 13.46 13.72
CA CYS A 820 -18.70 14.13 13.44
C CYS A 820 -18.56 15.62 13.74
N LEU A 821 -18.68 16.43 12.70
CA LEU A 821 -18.61 17.89 12.78
C LEU A 821 -20.01 18.48 12.57
N SER A 822 -20.30 19.61 13.18
CA SER A 822 -21.50 20.41 12.92
C SER A 822 -21.17 21.90 12.90
N SER A 823 -22.11 22.74 12.47
CA SER A 823 -22.03 24.18 12.71
C SER A 823 -21.95 24.44 14.21
N LYS A 824 -21.08 25.37 14.64
CA LYS A 824 -21.11 25.87 16.02
C LYS A 824 -22.46 26.51 16.27
N ALA A 825 -23.15 26.15 17.37
CA ALA A 825 -24.39 26.82 17.77
C ALA A 825 -24.10 28.33 17.98
N ALA A 826 -24.99 29.18 17.52
CA ALA A 826 -24.88 30.59 17.86
C ALA A 826 -24.91 30.70 19.40
N GLU A 827 -23.99 31.46 19.97
CA GLU A 827 -24.02 31.81 21.38
C GLU A 827 -25.29 32.69 21.57
N GLU A 828 -26.31 32.16 22.32
CA GLU A 828 -27.48 32.90 22.66
C GLU A 828 -27.14 34.07 23.62
#